data_6cadae8df51460b70363ae98ceb7f6a2
#
_entry.id   6cadae8df51460b70363ae98ceb7f6a2
#
_cell.length_a   1.000
_cell.length_b   1.000
_cell.length_c   1.000
_cell.angle_alpha   90.00
_cell.angle_beta   90.00
_cell.angle_gamma   90.00
#
_symmetry.space_group_name_H-M   'P 1'
#
loop_
_entity.id
_entity.type
_entity.pdbx_description
1 polymer ?
#
loop_
_entity_poly.entity_id
_entity_poly.type
_entity_poly.pdbx_seq_one_letter_code
_entity_poly.pdbx_strand_id
1 'polypeptide(L)'
;HSIEYIYENIDDIGLKGAMLQKMKDGREMAFMSKELATINRNTPIEFNAEKCVFDGFENNGELYEILKRLELNSIIKKLDLSGVDNVKENEDIFKDFSYQVGDKNMISGDKVTVVLDFDGDNISSAAVGAGNNAVVLNEQDDIKELLEDDSIAKVMFDVKEAIVKLNCRIDIKNIADDTAIAAYLVDPAKNEYTIEKLASEYFGTVIEKPEVKQLSLLDDVETDRSEYLAKCAVALGVLNERIGDKIKENGQEKLYQEVELPLVTVLAHLEINGFLVDDHQLKEFADKLGEKIDALTNEIYMLAGEEFNINSPKQLGVILFEKLELKPVKKTKTGYATNADVLEKLRDKHPIVNFIMEYRQLAKLKSTYCDGLTAVVNPNTHRIHSVFTQTVTVTGRLSSTEPNLQNIPTRTELGREIRKMFVAKEGYVLVDADYSQIELRVLAHIANDETMINAFRNNEDIHAVTASQVLGIPLEDVTKEQRSSAKAVNFGIVYGISAFGLSEDLSISRKEALEYINKYFETYPGVKRFLDEQVQTGKEQGCVTTMYGRKRPIPELKSGNFMQRSFGERVAMNSPIQGTAADIMKLAMIAVDRELREKHLRSRIVLQVHDELLVETHRDETEQVVQILTDRMKHAADLKVSLEVEAHTGDNWLDAK
;
A
#
# COMPACT_ATOMS: atom_id res chain seq x y z
N HIS A 1 41.65 -34.43 8.80
CA HIS A 1 42.03 -34.92 10.14
C HIS A 1 40.80 -34.99 11.04
N SER A 2 40.78 -35.99 11.98
CA SER A 2 39.67 -36.12 12.93
C SER A 2 39.83 -35.11 14.10
N ILE A 3 38.77 -34.92 14.86
CA ILE A 3 38.81 -34.07 16.07
C ILE A 3 39.87 -34.58 17.06
N GLU A 4 39.96 -35.91 17.24
CA GLU A 4 40.98 -36.54 18.08
C GLU A 4 42.38 -36.16 17.63
N TYR A 5 42.69 -36.35 16.35
CA TYR A 5 44.01 -36.03 15.80
C TYR A 5 44.39 -34.55 16.02
N ILE A 6 43.43 -33.65 15.84
CA ILE A 6 43.62 -32.20 16.06
C ILE A 6 43.99 -31.92 17.51
N TYR A 7 43.27 -32.52 18.46
CA TYR A 7 43.51 -32.27 19.89
C TYR A 7 44.67 -33.05 20.48
N GLU A 8 45.08 -34.17 19.87
CA GLU A 8 46.29 -34.88 20.23
C GLU A 8 47.56 -34.14 19.76
N ASN A 9 47.46 -33.38 18.67
CA ASN A 9 48.59 -32.65 18.07
C ASN A 9 48.39 -31.13 18.13
N ILE A 10 47.62 -30.62 19.10
CA ILE A 10 47.13 -29.23 19.13
C ILE A 10 48.25 -28.19 19.14
N ASP A 11 49.41 -28.52 19.68
CA ASP A 11 50.54 -27.62 19.74
C ASP A 11 51.37 -27.63 18.43
N ASP A 12 51.20 -28.65 17.57
CA ASP A 12 51.95 -28.86 16.32
C ASP A 12 51.16 -28.49 15.05
N ILE A 13 49.86 -28.20 15.16
CA ILE A 13 49.00 -27.88 14.01
C ILE A 13 49.14 -26.43 13.48
N GLY A 14 50.13 -25.69 13.99
CA GLY A 14 50.50 -24.36 13.48
C GLY A 14 49.60 -23.20 13.99
N LEU A 15 48.66 -23.43 14.91
CA LEU A 15 47.86 -22.38 15.52
C LEU A 15 48.64 -21.65 16.62
N LYS A 16 48.49 -20.32 16.73
CA LYS A 16 49.20 -19.48 17.71
C LYS A 16 48.25 -18.49 18.39
N GLY A 17 48.70 -18.03 19.57
CA GLY A 17 48.03 -16.96 20.31
C GLY A 17 46.58 -17.27 20.71
N ALA A 18 45.68 -16.31 20.57
CA ALA A 18 44.28 -16.42 21.01
C ALA A 18 43.51 -17.57 20.32
N MET A 19 43.88 -17.96 19.11
CA MET A 19 43.23 -19.05 18.38
C MET A 19 43.58 -20.41 18.98
N LEU A 20 44.83 -20.62 19.36
CA LEU A 20 45.29 -21.85 20.05
C LEU A 20 44.59 -21.96 21.41
N GLN A 21 44.51 -20.85 22.14
CA GLN A 21 43.83 -20.84 23.45
C GLN A 21 42.34 -21.18 23.31
N LYS A 22 41.63 -20.57 22.35
CA LYS A 22 40.19 -20.90 22.09
C LYS A 22 40.00 -22.38 21.73
N MET A 23 40.90 -22.96 20.96
CA MET A 23 40.83 -24.39 20.65
C MET A 23 41.05 -25.25 21.90
N LYS A 24 42.00 -24.92 22.77
CA LYS A 24 42.22 -25.61 24.03
C LYS A 24 41.03 -25.53 24.98
N ASP A 25 40.47 -24.32 25.12
CA ASP A 25 39.30 -24.07 25.99
C ASP A 25 38.04 -24.76 25.41
N GLY A 26 37.93 -24.89 24.10
CA GLY A 26 36.78 -25.51 23.42
C GLY A 26 36.82 -27.02 23.31
N ARG A 27 37.83 -27.72 23.88
CA ARG A 27 38.02 -29.16 23.72
C ARG A 27 36.78 -29.98 24.12
N GLU A 28 36.26 -29.78 25.31
CA GLU A 28 35.08 -30.50 25.80
C GLU A 28 33.84 -30.30 24.90
N MET A 29 33.60 -29.06 24.46
CA MET A 29 32.51 -28.73 23.54
C MET A 29 32.69 -29.41 22.18
N ALA A 30 33.92 -29.53 21.67
CA ALA A 30 34.19 -30.19 20.40
C ALA A 30 33.91 -31.71 20.47
N PHE A 31 34.30 -32.38 21.54
CA PHE A 31 34.02 -33.81 21.74
C PHE A 31 32.54 -34.05 22.00
N MET A 32 31.88 -33.23 22.81
CA MET A 32 30.44 -33.29 23.01
C MET A 32 29.67 -33.08 21.70
N SER A 33 30.08 -32.11 20.87
CA SER A 33 29.46 -31.87 19.55
C SER A 33 29.65 -33.08 18.64
N LYS A 34 30.79 -33.74 18.68
CA LYS A 34 31.02 -34.98 17.93
C LYS A 34 30.12 -36.11 18.41
N GLU A 35 30.01 -36.29 19.72
CA GLU A 35 29.10 -37.31 20.30
C GLU A 35 27.65 -37.08 19.89
N LEU A 36 27.16 -35.85 19.99
CA LEU A 36 25.81 -35.47 19.57
C LEU A 36 25.59 -35.61 18.05
N ALA A 37 26.60 -35.35 17.24
CA ALA A 37 26.50 -35.48 15.78
C ALA A 37 26.70 -36.92 15.31
N THR A 38 27.18 -37.85 16.15
CA THR A 38 27.42 -39.24 15.79
C THR A 38 26.14 -40.04 15.91
N ILE A 39 25.73 -40.65 14.79
CA ILE A 39 24.54 -41.50 14.77
C ILE A 39 24.74 -42.71 15.70
N ASN A 40 23.89 -42.82 16.69
CA ASN A 40 23.85 -43.99 17.57
C ASN A 40 23.19 -45.18 16.86
N ARG A 41 23.97 -46.14 16.44
CA ARG A 41 23.51 -47.35 15.76
C ARG A 41 22.92 -48.42 16.69
N ASN A 42 23.10 -48.24 17.98
CA ASN A 42 22.68 -49.21 19.00
C ASN A 42 21.49 -48.68 19.82
N THR A 43 20.78 -47.67 19.30
CA THR A 43 19.57 -47.16 19.93
C THR A 43 18.54 -48.32 20.03
N PRO A 44 17.96 -48.59 21.22
CA PRO A 44 17.00 -49.66 21.41
C PRO A 44 15.63 -49.27 20.83
N ILE A 45 15.53 -49.30 19.50
CA ILE A 45 14.28 -49.08 18.77
C ILE A 45 13.88 -50.38 18.10
N GLU A 46 12.60 -50.74 18.20
CA GLU A 46 11.99 -51.79 17.39
C GLU A 46 11.69 -51.22 16.00
N PHE A 47 12.52 -51.53 15.02
CA PHE A 47 12.30 -51.16 13.64
C PHE A 47 11.52 -52.29 12.91
N ASN A 48 10.34 -51.95 12.42
CA ASN A 48 9.57 -52.81 11.55
C ASN A 48 9.39 -52.11 10.19
N ALA A 49 10.04 -52.62 9.16
CA ALA A 49 10.01 -52.02 7.81
C ALA A 49 8.59 -51.98 7.23
N GLU A 50 7.73 -52.98 7.53
CA GLU A 50 6.34 -53.02 7.05
C GLU A 50 5.50 -51.88 7.65
N LYS A 51 5.77 -51.45 8.89
CA LYS A 51 5.11 -50.33 9.53
C LYS A 51 5.65 -48.96 9.06
N CYS A 52 6.74 -48.95 8.31
CA CYS A 52 7.36 -47.74 7.79
C CYS A 52 7.03 -47.55 6.30
N VAL A 53 6.22 -48.40 5.69
CA VAL A 53 5.74 -48.20 4.33
C VAL A 53 4.81 -46.99 4.35
N PHE A 54 5.11 -46.01 3.51
CA PHE A 54 4.27 -44.86 3.31
C PHE A 54 3.37 -45.12 2.11
N ASP A 55 2.10 -45.42 2.36
CA ASP A 55 1.11 -45.72 1.35
C ASP A 55 0.35 -44.48 0.81
N GLY A 56 0.91 -43.31 1.05
CA GLY A 56 0.29 -42.04 0.71
C GLY A 56 -0.36 -41.35 1.92
N PHE A 57 -1.06 -40.29 1.67
CA PHE A 57 -1.80 -39.53 2.71
C PHE A 57 -3.23 -40.09 2.80
N GLU A 58 -3.74 -40.28 4.01
CA GLU A 58 -5.11 -40.82 4.24
C GLU A 58 -6.20 -39.88 3.68
N ASN A 59 -5.93 -38.57 3.59
CA ASN A 59 -6.87 -37.57 3.07
C ASN A 59 -6.18 -36.62 2.09
N ASN A 60 -5.96 -37.11 0.87
CA ASN A 60 -5.32 -36.34 -0.19
C ASN A 60 -6.11 -35.11 -0.61
N GLY A 61 -7.45 -35.11 -0.51
CA GLY A 61 -8.30 -33.97 -0.82
C GLY A 61 -8.10 -32.82 0.14
N GLU A 62 -8.09 -33.09 1.45
CA GLU A 62 -7.87 -32.05 2.46
C GLU A 62 -6.45 -31.51 2.39
N LEU A 63 -5.45 -32.37 2.18
CA LEU A 63 -4.07 -31.96 1.99
C LEU A 63 -3.91 -31.07 0.74
N TYR A 64 -4.54 -31.42 -0.36
CA TYR A 64 -4.56 -30.63 -1.59
C TYR A 64 -5.14 -29.24 -1.34
N GLU A 65 -6.31 -29.14 -0.68
CA GLU A 65 -6.93 -27.85 -0.35
C GLU A 65 -6.07 -26.99 0.57
N ILE A 66 -5.40 -27.60 1.56
CA ILE A 66 -4.46 -26.87 2.45
C ILE A 66 -3.27 -26.35 1.66
N LEU A 67 -2.65 -27.19 0.82
CA LEU A 67 -1.48 -26.80 0.02
C LEU A 67 -1.84 -25.75 -1.03
N LYS A 68 -3.02 -25.84 -1.64
CA LYS A 68 -3.55 -24.85 -2.57
C LYS A 68 -3.78 -23.50 -1.88
N ARG A 69 -4.43 -23.50 -0.70
CA ARG A 69 -4.64 -22.30 0.11
C ARG A 69 -3.33 -21.63 0.55
N LEU A 70 -2.28 -22.43 0.73
CA LEU A 70 -0.94 -21.94 1.08
C LEU A 70 -0.08 -21.62 -0.14
N GLU A 71 -0.62 -21.71 -1.36
CA GLU A 71 0.07 -21.47 -2.65
C GLU A 71 1.32 -22.36 -2.85
N LEU A 72 1.36 -23.55 -2.23
CA LEU A 72 2.49 -24.49 -2.28
C LEU A 72 2.43 -25.41 -3.52
N ASN A 73 2.24 -24.83 -4.71
CA ASN A 73 2.06 -25.55 -5.98
C ASN A 73 3.22 -26.51 -6.31
N SER A 74 4.45 -26.17 -5.93
CA SER A 74 5.61 -27.04 -6.10
C SER A 74 5.52 -28.34 -5.26
N ILE A 75 4.85 -28.29 -4.11
CA ILE A 75 4.63 -29.44 -3.25
C ILE A 75 3.48 -30.29 -3.81
N ILE A 76 2.41 -29.66 -4.28
CA ILE A 76 1.28 -30.35 -4.95
C ILE A 76 1.81 -31.19 -6.13
N LYS A 77 2.65 -30.60 -7.00
CA LYS A 77 3.30 -31.32 -8.12
C LYS A 77 4.21 -32.47 -7.63
N LYS A 78 5.03 -32.24 -6.58
CA LYS A 78 5.93 -33.26 -6.05
C LYS A 78 5.24 -34.46 -5.41
N LEU A 79 4.07 -34.24 -4.83
CA LEU A 79 3.27 -35.26 -4.16
C LEU A 79 2.26 -35.93 -5.12
N ASP A 80 2.24 -35.54 -6.39
CA ASP A 80 1.31 -35.99 -7.41
C ASP A 80 -0.17 -35.92 -6.97
N LEU A 81 -0.51 -34.83 -6.27
CA LEU A 81 -1.85 -34.60 -5.77
C LEU A 81 -2.79 -33.98 -6.83
N SER A 82 -2.31 -33.73 -8.03
CA SER A 82 -3.08 -33.15 -9.13
C SER A 82 -4.21 -34.05 -9.68
N GLY A 83 -4.27 -35.34 -9.26
CA GLY A 83 -5.30 -36.31 -9.63
C GLY A 83 -6.33 -36.62 -8.54
N VAL A 84 -6.40 -35.81 -7.46
CA VAL A 84 -7.34 -36.06 -6.36
C VAL A 84 -8.71 -35.51 -6.74
N ASP A 85 -9.56 -36.37 -7.25
CA ASP A 85 -10.99 -36.14 -7.51
C ASP A 85 -11.75 -35.94 -6.18
N ASN A 86 -11.64 -34.79 -5.62
CA ASN A 86 -12.60 -34.28 -4.64
C ASN A 86 -12.39 -32.78 -4.47
N VAL A 87 -13.02 -31.98 -5.28
CA VAL A 87 -13.42 -30.64 -4.98
C VAL A 87 -14.11 -30.06 -6.20
N LYS A 88 -15.26 -29.41 -5.98
CA LYS A 88 -15.96 -28.53 -6.92
C LYS A 88 -15.47 -28.73 -8.36
N GLU A 89 -16.26 -29.31 -9.20
CA GLU A 89 -15.94 -29.57 -10.61
C GLU A 89 -14.90 -28.57 -11.11
N ASN A 90 -13.68 -29.06 -11.38
CA ASN A 90 -12.70 -28.25 -12.11
C ASN A 90 -13.39 -27.93 -13.43
N GLU A 91 -13.96 -26.74 -13.53
CA GLU A 91 -14.47 -26.24 -14.81
C GLU A 91 -13.25 -26.15 -15.71
N ASP A 92 -13.12 -27.07 -16.65
CA ASP A 92 -12.11 -26.97 -17.69
C ASP A 92 -12.48 -25.79 -18.59
N ILE A 93 -12.01 -24.59 -18.18
CA ILE A 93 -12.27 -23.34 -18.90
C ILE A 93 -11.64 -23.33 -20.30
N PHE A 94 -10.79 -24.31 -20.61
CA PHE A 94 -10.18 -24.50 -21.92
C PHE A 94 -10.79 -25.65 -22.70
N LYS A 95 -11.93 -26.21 -22.27
CA LYS A 95 -12.66 -27.17 -23.06
C LYS A 95 -13.07 -26.53 -24.39
N ASP A 96 -12.73 -27.19 -25.49
CA ASP A 96 -12.94 -26.66 -26.85
C ASP A 96 -12.21 -25.33 -27.16
N PHE A 97 -11.15 -25.03 -26.41
CA PHE A 97 -10.31 -23.85 -26.67
C PHE A 97 -9.66 -23.94 -28.04
N SER A 98 -9.73 -22.86 -28.78
CA SER A 98 -8.95 -22.68 -30.00
C SER A 98 -8.47 -21.24 -30.15
N TYR A 99 -7.34 -21.07 -30.83
CA TYR A 99 -6.87 -19.74 -31.20
C TYR A 99 -6.28 -19.74 -32.61
N GLN A 100 -6.21 -18.55 -33.18
CA GLN A 100 -5.56 -18.31 -34.47
C GLN A 100 -4.85 -16.95 -34.44
N VAL A 101 -3.75 -16.85 -35.16
CA VAL A 101 -3.10 -15.58 -35.45
C VAL A 101 -3.80 -15.00 -36.71
N GLY A 102 -4.21 -13.74 -36.62
CA GLY A 102 -5.01 -13.15 -37.70
C GLY A 102 -5.06 -11.63 -37.60
N ASP A 103 -6.10 -11.07 -38.19
CA ASP A 103 -6.36 -9.64 -38.28
C ASP A 103 -7.68 -9.24 -37.56
N LYS A 104 -7.91 -7.92 -37.42
CA LYS A 104 -9.10 -7.37 -36.74
C LYS A 104 -10.43 -7.90 -37.31
N ASN A 105 -10.51 -8.23 -38.59
CA ASN A 105 -11.75 -8.67 -39.25
C ASN A 105 -12.20 -10.07 -38.77
N MET A 106 -11.31 -10.82 -38.11
CA MET A 106 -11.64 -12.13 -37.53
C MET A 106 -12.32 -12.01 -36.16
N ILE A 107 -12.33 -10.82 -35.58
CA ILE A 107 -12.96 -10.57 -34.28
C ILE A 107 -14.46 -10.43 -34.46
N SER A 108 -15.24 -11.17 -33.72
CA SER A 108 -16.70 -11.15 -33.75
C SER A 108 -17.27 -10.84 -32.36
N GLY A 109 -18.36 -10.07 -32.34
CA GLY A 109 -19.06 -9.68 -31.11
C GLY A 109 -18.88 -8.20 -30.78
N ASP A 110 -19.81 -7.70 -29.98
CA ASP A 110 -19.89 -6.34 -29.49
C ASP A 110 -19.17 -6.16 -28.12
N LYS A 111 -18.82 -7.26 -27.47
CA LYS A 111 -18.04 -7.31 -26.22
C LYS A 111 -16.97 -8.38 -26.32
N VAL A 112 -15.71 -8.01 -26.10
CA VAL A 112 -14.54 -8.90 -26.21
C VAL A 112 -13.62 -8.72 -25.01
N THR A 113 -12.82 -9.75 -24.72
CA THR A 113 -11.70 -9.62 -23.78
C THR A 113 -10.43 -9.26 -24.54
N VAL A 114 -9.60 -8.39 -23.97
CA VAL A 114 -8.34 -7.97 -24.60
C VAL A 114 -7.19 -8.10 -23.59
N VAL A 115 -6.17 -8.86 -23.98
CA VAL A 115 -4.90 -8.99 -23.24
C VAL A 115 -3.79 -8.47 -24.12
N LEU A 116 -3.08 -7.44 -23.65
CA LEU A 116 -1.97 -6.81 -24.38
C LEU A 116 -0.64 -7.39 -23.89
N ASP A 117 0.26 -7.63 -24.82
CA ASP A 117 1.67 -7.92 -24.55
C ASP A 117 2.53 -6.72 -24.94
N PHE A 118 3.50 -6.37 -24.08
CA PHE A 118 4.34 -5.21 -24.27
C PHE A 118 5.82 -5.60 -24.33
N ASP A 119 6.55 -4.99 -25.25
CA ASP A 119 8.00 -4.90 -25.23
C ASP A 119 8.40 -3.45 -24.89
N GLY A 120 8.82 -3.24 -23.64
CA GLY A 120 8.93 -1.89 -23.08
C GLY A 120 7.59 -1.16 -23.09
N ASP A 121 7.51 -0.01 -23.79
CA ASP A 121 6.29 0.79 -23.92
C ASP A 121 5.56 0.54 -25.25
N ASN A 122 6.00 -0.42 -26.06
CA ASN A 122 5.34 -0.73 -27.34
C ASN A 122 4.53 -2.02 -27.20
N ILE A 123 3.35 -2.07 -27.79
CA ILE A 123 2.57 -3.30 -27.87
C ILE A 123 3.28 -4.23 -28.85
N SER A 124 3.62 -5.43 -28.42
CA SER A 124 4.16 -6.49 -29.30
C SER A 124 3.05 -7.29 -29.96
N SER A 125 1.99 -7.61 -29.20
CA SER A 125 0.82 -8.34 -29.69
C SER A 125 -0.39 -8.11 -28.79
N ALA A 126 -1.58 -8.48 -29.26
CA ALA A 126 -2.81 -8.47 -28.49
C ALA A 126 -3.60 -9.77 -28.71
N ALA A 127 -4.04 -10.42 -27.64
CA ALA A 127 -4.98 -11.52 -27.74
C ALA A 127 -6.40 -11.04 -27.44
N VAL A 128 -7.32 -11.38 -28.30
CA VAL A 128 -8.74 -11.00 -28.23
C VAL A 128 -9.58 -12.24 -28.08
N GLY A 129 -10.25 -12.40 -26.94
CA GLY A 129 -11.08 -13.54 -26.64
C GLY A 129 -12.57 -13.27 -26.86
N ALA A 130 -13.28 -14.27 -27.41
CA ALA A 130 -14.73 -14.31 -27.53
C ALA A 130 -15.22 -15.74 -27.22
N GLY A 131 -15.82 -15.94 -26.06
CA GLY A 131 -16.13 -17.30 -25.54
C GLY A 131 -14.85 -18.14 -25.40
N ASN A 132 -14.83 -19.34 -25.98
CA ASN A 132 -13.69 -20.27 -25.89
C ASN A 132 -12.66 -20.08 -27.02
N ASN A 133 -12.82 -19.07 -27.87
CA ASN A 133 -11.93 -18.81 -28.98
C ASN A 133 -11.15 -17.51 -28.76
N ALA A 134 -9.94 -17.45 -29.33
CA ALA A 134 -9.16 -16.23 -29.33
C ALA A 134 -8.52 -15.95 -30.70
N VAL A 135 -8.34 -14.66 -30.99
CA VAL A 135 -7.56 -14.16 -32.14
C VAL A 135 -6.36 -13.41 -31.58
N VAL A 136 -5.17 -13.72 -32.05
CA VAL A 136 -3.94 -13.01 -31.69
C VAL A 136 -3.58 -12.08 -32.83
N LEU A 137 -3.50 -10.79 -32.51
CA LEU A 137 -3.12 -9.72 -33.43
C LEU A 137 -1.65 -9.35 -33.19
N ASN A 138 -0.85 -9.31 -34.25
CA ASN A 138 0.56 -8.89 -34.22
C ASN A 138 0.78 -7.56 -34.95
N GLU A 139 -0.15 -7.14 -35.80
CA GLU A 139 -0.02 -5.90 -36.55
C GLU A 139 -0.51 -4.71 -35.70
N GLN A 140 0.33 -3.69 -35.59
CA GLN A 140 0.07 -2.50 -34.77
C GLN A 140 -1.19 -1.74 -35.20
N ASP A 141 -1.45 -1.67 -36.48
CA ASP A 141 -2.63 -0.95 -37.02
C ASP A 141 -3.93 -1.66 -36.63
N ASP A 142 -3.98 -2.99 -36.69
CA ASP A 142 -5.13 -3.79 -36.28
C ASP A 142 -5.40 -3.64 -34.77
N ILE A 143 -4.34 -3.67 -33.94
CA ILE A 143 -4.45 -3.49 -32.49
C ILE A 143 -4.97 -2.08 -32.17
N LYS A 144 -4.41 -1.06 -32.83
CA LYS A 144 -4.85 0.33 -32.66
C LYS A 144 -6.30 0.52 -33.06
N GLU A 145 -6.69 0.03 -34.22
CA GLU A 145 -8.09 0.10 -34.69
C GLU A 145 -9.06 -0.60 -33.73
N LEU A 146 -8.68 -1.74 -33.13
CA LEU A 146 -9.48 -2.42 -32.15
C LEU A 146 -9.63 -1.58 -30.87
N LEU A 147 -8.53 -1.05 -30.34
CA LEU A 147 -8.53 -0.29 -29.09
C LEU A 147 -9.32 1.02 -29.22
N GLU A 148 -9.22 1.70 -30.37
CA GLU A 148 -9.92 2.97 -30.64
C GLU A 148 -11.38 2.77 -31.12
N ASP A 149 -11.84 1.55 -31.37
CA ASP A 149 -13.20 1.26 -31.82
C ASP A 149 -14.21 1.40 -30.67
N ASP A 150 -15.03 2.42 -30.71
CA ASP A 150 -16.05 2.68 -29.66
C ASP A 150 -17.26 1.73 -29.74
N SER A 151 -17.44 1.01 -30.85
CA SER A 151 -18.53 0.05 -31.02
C SER A 151 -18.28 -1.29 -30.32
N ILE A 152 -17.03 -1.59 -29.99
CA ILE A 152 -16.63 -2.83 -29.32
C ILE A 152 -16.32 -2.56 -27.85
N ALA A 153 -17.07 -3.19 -26.96
CA ALA A 153 -16.83 -3.13 -25.52
C ALA A 153 -15.66 -4.02 -25.11
N LYS A 154 -14.69 -3.49 -24.43
CA LYS A 154 -13.46 -4.19 -24.05
C LYS A 154 -13.45 -4.53 -22.57
N VAL A 155 -13.28 -5.81 -22.26
CA VAL A 155 -12.95 -6.32 -20.92
C VAL A 155 -11.44 -6.51 -20.88
N MET A 156 -10.79 -5.84 -19.96
CA MET A 156 -9.33 -5.87 -19.86
C MET A 156 -8.88 -6.22 -18.44
N PHE A 157 -7.59 -6.34 -18.27
CA PHE A 157 -6.95 -6.56 -17.00
C PHE A 157 -5.85 -5.51 -16.80
N ASP A 158 -5.92 -4.76 -15.69
CA ASP A 158 -5.02 -3.62 -15.41
C ASP A 158 -4.97 -2.59 -16.56
N VAL A 159 -6.13 -2.03 -16.85
CA VAL A 159 -6.31 -1.01 -17.91
C VAL A 159 -5.43 0.21 -17.68
N LYS A 160 -5.20 0.59 -16.41
CA LYS A 160 -4.35 1.73 -16.07
C LYS A 160 -2.93 1.56 -16.63
N GLU A 161 -2.31 0.39 -16.40
CA GLU A 161 -0.97 0.10 -16.92
C GLU A 161 -0.94 0.21 -18.44
N ALA A 162 -1.96 -0.31 -19.14
CA ALA A 162 -2.05 -0.22 -20.58
C ALA A 162 -2.11 1.25 -21.07
N ILE A 163 -2.96 2.09 -20.46
CA ILE A 163 -3.07 3.52 -20.82
C ILE A 163 -1.74 4.25 -20.56
N VAL A 164 -1.08 4.00 -19.45
CA VAL A 164 0.20 4.64 -19.09
C VAL A 164 1.29 4.27 -20.09
N LYS A 165 1.45 2.99 -20.43
CA LYS A 165 2.43 2.53 -21.43
C LYS A 165 2.16 3.09 -22.82
N LEU A 166 0.89 3.18 -23.19
CA LEU A 166 0.50 3.78 -24.46
C LEU A 166 0.74 5.30 -24.52
N ASN A 167 0.77 5.95 -23.39
CA ASN A 167 1.10 7.37 -23.23
C ASN A 167 0.39 8.27 -24.25
N CYS A 168 -0.94 8.16 -24.35
CA CYS A 168 -1.80 8.88 -25.29
C CYS A 168 -1.53 8.63 -26.79
N ARG A 169 -0.71 7.64 -27.16
CA ARG A 169 -0.49 7.25 -28.56
C ARG A 169 -1.69 6.51 -29.15
N ILE A 170 -2.41 5.79 -28.32
CA ILE A 170 -3.64 5.06 -28.63
C ILE A 170 -4.66 5.38 -27.54
N ASP A 171 -5.87 5.72 -27.91
CA ASP A 171 -6.98 6.02 -27.01
C ASP A 171 -7.86 4.77 -26.85
N ILE A 172 -7.80 4.12 -25.69
CA ILE A 172 -8.62 2.93 -25.44
C ILE A 172 -10.06 3.37 -25.17
N LYS A 173 -10.95 3.12 -26.12
CA LYS A 173 -12.37 3.47 -26.04
C LYS A 173 -13.23 2.31 -25.57
N ASN A 174 -14.39 2.63 -25.01
CA ASN A 174 -15.41 1.67 -24.57
C ASN A 174 -14.84 0.57 -23.66
N ILE A 175 -14.14 0.99 -22.60
CA ILE A 175 -13.67 0.08 -21.53
C ILE A 175 -14.91 -0.36 -20.72
N ALA A 176 -15.31 -1.61 -20.89
CA ALA A 176 -16.47 -2.16 -20.21
C ALA A 176 -16.16 -2.62 -18.78
N ASP A 177 -15.00 -3.25 -18.61
CA ASP A 177 -14.58 -3.81 -17.32
C ASP A 177 -13.05 -3.83 -17.18
N ASP A 178 -12.57 -3.66 -15.92
CA ASP A 178 -11.22 -3.99 -15.49
C ASP A 178 -11.29 -5.10 -14.43
N THR A 179 -10.95 -6.32 -14.82
CA THR A 179 -11.10 -7.50 -13.95
C THR A 179 -10.15 -7.49 -12.75
N ALA A 180 -9.00 -6.80 -12.83
CA ALA A 180 -8.09 -6.64 -11.69
C ALA A 180 -8.74 -5.79 -10.59
N ILE A 181 -9.37 -4.69 -10.96
CA ILE A 181 -10.09 -3.80 -10.04
C ILE A 181 -11.32 -4.51 -9.44
N ALA A 182 -12.07 -5.24 -10.26
CA ALA A 182 -13.20 -6.04 -9.78
C ALA A 182 -12.77 -7.11 -8.77
N ALA A 183 -11.66 -7.83 -9.04
CA ALA A 183 -11.09 -8.83 -8.15
C ALA A 183 -10.64 -8.22 -6.81
N TYR A 184 -10.01 -7.05 -6.84
CA TYR A 184 -9.66 -6.31 -5.62
C TYR A 184 -10.89 -5.95 -4.78
N LEU A 185 -11.98 -5.50 -5.36
CA LEU A 185 -13.20 -5.18 -4.60
C LEU A 185 -13.80 -6.41 -3.92
N VAL A 186 -13.72 -7.58 -4.56
CA VAL A 186 -14.21 -8.85 -3.98
C VAL A 186 -13.34 -9.29 -2.80
N ASP A 187 -12.03 -9.17 -2.91
CA ASP A 187 -11.08 -9.56 -1.86
C ASP A 187 -9.88 -8.60 -1.78
N PRO A 188 -10.01 -7.49 -1.03
CA PRO A 188 -8.98 -6.45 -0.94
C PRO A 188 -7.78 -6.84 -0.07
N ALA A 189 -7.77 -8.05 0.51
CA ALA A 189 -6.68 -8.52 1.36
C ALA A 189 -5.59 -9.28 0.61
N LYS A 190 -5.77 -9.54 -0.69
CA LYS A 190 -4.78 -10.20 -1.53
C LYS A 190 -3.60 -9.29 -1.82
N ASN A 191 -2.42 -9.90 -1.92
CA ASN A 191 -1.19 -9.17 -2.21
C ASN A 191 -0.97 -8.92 -3.72
N GLU A 192 -1.62 -9.71 -4.58
CA GLU A 192 -1.40 -9.67 -6.02
C GLU A 192 -2.62 -10.21 -6.77
N TYR A 193 -2.95 -9.55 -7.86
CA TYR A 193 -4.01 -9.93 -8.79
C TYR A 193 -3.37 -10.13 -10.17
N THR A 194 -3.35 -11.37 -10.67
CA THR A 194 -2.96 -11.72 -12.03
C THR A 194 -3.98 -12.70 -12.62
N ILE A 195 -4.09 -12.75 -13.95
CA ILE A 195 -5.02 -13.66 -14.61
C ILE A 195 -4.72 -15.11 -14.21
N GLU A 196 -3.45 -15.50 -14.17
CA GLU A 196 -3.02 -16.86 -13.85
C GLU A 196 -3.39 -17.26 -12.42
N LYS A 197 -3.14 -16.37 -11.44
CA LYS A 197 -3.48 -16.61 -10.03
C LYS A 197 -4.98 -16.72 -9.84
N LEU A 198 -5.73 -15.80 -10.43
CA LEU A 198 -7.19 -15.80 -10.35
C LEU A 198 -7.78 -17.05 -11.05
N ALA A 199 -7.28 -17.45 -12.23
CA ALA A 199 -7.73 -18.67 -12.91
C ALA A 199 -7.45 -19.91 -12.06
N SER A 200 -6.27 -20.00 -11.45
CA SER A 200 -5.94 -21.09 -10.53
C SER A 200 -6.85 -21.12 -9.29
N GLU A 201 -7.18 -19.97 -8.73
CA GLU A 201 -8.00 -19.85 -7.52
C GLU A 201 -9.49 -20.15 -7.78
N TYR A 202 -10.04 -19.59 -8.87
CA TYR A 202 -11.46 -19.71 -9.17
C TYR A 202 -11.84 -21.04 -9.85
N PHE A 203 -10.95 -21.58 -10.68
CA PHE A 203 -11.23 -22.72 -11.54
C PHE A 203 -10.27 -23.91 -11.34
N GLY A 204 -9.20 -23.75 -10.54
CA GLY A 204 -8.15 -24.76 -10.43
C GLY A 204 -7.26 -24.89 -11.67
N THR A 205 -7.44 -24.00 -12.66
CA THR A 205 -6.72 -24.03 -13.93
C THR A 205 -5.37 -23.33 -13.81
N VAL A 206 -4.31 -24.00 -14.26
CA VAL A 206 -2.94 -23.43 -14.28
C VAL A 206 -2.64 -22.96 -15.70
N ILE A 207 -2.39 -21.66 -15.85
CA ILE A 207 -1.88 -21.07 -17.10
C ILE A 207 -0.36 -20.93 -16.95
N GLU A 208 0.40 -21.70 -17.71
CA GLU A 208 1.86 -21.68 -17.63
C GLU A 208 2.41 -20.52 -18.46
N LYS A 209 3.14 -19.63 -17.80
CA LYS A 209 3.87 -18.55 -18.48
C LYS A 209 5.08 -19.14 -19.20
N PRO A 210 5.29 -18.85 -20.49
CA PRO A 210 6.44 -19.35 -21.21
C PRO A 210 7.75 -18.94 -20.51
N GLU A 211 8.64 -19.93 -20.24
CA GLU A 211 9.97 -19.62 -19.71
C GLU A 211 10.81 -18.98 -20.82
N VAL A 212 11.33 -17.81 -20.54
CA VAL A 212 12.38 -17.20 -21.39
C VAL A 212 13.64 -18.04 -21.17
N LYS A 213 13.89 -19.00 -22.04
CA LYS A 213 15.14 -19.75 -22.04
C LYS A 213 16.25 -18.84 -22.57
N GLN A 214 16.98 -18.23 -21.66
CA GLN A 214 18.24 -17.56 -21.97
C GLN A 214 19.28 -18.62 -22.37
N LEU A 215 19.27 -19.05 -23.63
CA LEU A 215 20.14 -20.11 -24.14
C LEU A 215 21.52 -19.61 -24.56
N SER A 216 21.70 -18.35 -24.86
CA SER A 216 23.02 -17.68 -24.99
C SER A 216 22.85 -16.15 -25.09
N LEU A 217 23.96 -15.41 -24.90
CA LEU A 217 24.07 -13.95 -25.11
C LEU A 217 23.95 -13.51 -26.60
N LEU A 218 23.67 -14.45 -27.51
CA LEU A 218 23.74 -14.22 -28.97
C LEU A 218 22.50 -14.70 -29.75
N ASP A 219 21.55 -15.37 -29.10
CA ASP A 219 20.35 -15.84 -29.77
C ASP A 219 19.12 -15.11 -29.21
N ASP A 220 18.58 -14.15 -29.99
CA ASP A 220 17.23 -13.65 -29.83
C ASP A 220 16.22 -14.76 -30.23
N VAL A 221 15.95 -15.68 -29.31
CA VAL A 221 14.86 -16.64 -29.52
C VAL A 221 13.58 -15.93 -29.10
N GLU A 222 12.86 -15.37 -30.05
CA GLU A 222 11.47 -14.96 -29.89
C GLU A 222 10.67 -16.19 -29.42
N THR A 223 10.34 -16.21 -28.14
CA THR A 223 9.45 -17.23 -27.59
C THR A 223 8.04 -16.90 -28.05
N ASP A 224 7.45 -17.74 -28.90
CA ASP A 224 6.05 -17.57 -29.32
C ASP A 224 5.14 -17.61 -28.06
N ARG A 225 4.52 -16.48 -27.75
CA ARG A 225 3.63 -16.28 -26.61
C ARG A 225 2.15 -16.33 -27.00
N SER A 226 1.84 -16.58 -28.27
CA SER A 226 0.48 -16.49 -28.80
C SER A 226 -0.51 -17.39 -28.07
N GLU A 227 -0.15 -18.65 -27.82
CA GLU A 227 -1.02 -19.60 -27.10
C GLU A 227 -1.26 -19.14 -25.65
N TYR A 228 -0.21 -18.67 -24.97
CA TYR A 228 -0.31 -18.17 -23.60
C TYR A 228 -1.25 -16.96 -23.51
N LEU A 229 -1.07 -15.97 -24.40
CA LEU A 229 -1.92 -14.78 -24.44
C LEU A 229 -3.38 -15.12 -24.78
N ALA A 230 -3.57 -16.02 -25.75
CA ALA A 230 -4.90 -16.51 -26.11
C ALA A 230 -5.61 -17.19 -24.93
N LYS A 231 -4.89 -18.05 -24.16
CA LYS A 231 -5.42 -18.66 -22.93
C LYS A 231 -5.75 -17.60 -21.87
N CYS A 232 -4.90 -16.58 -21.70
CA CYS A 232 -5.19 -15.46 -20.81
C CYS A 232 -6.45 -14.70 -21.22
N ALA A 233 -6.65 -14.45 -22.54
CA ALA A 233 -7.83 -13.75 -23.03
C ALA A 233 -9.13 -14.55 -22.81
N VAL A 234 -9.11 -15.86 -23.02
CA VAL A 234 -10.27 -16.72 -22.75
C VAL A 234 -10.54 -16.82 -21.24
N ALA A 235 -9.49 -17.04 -20.44
CA ALA A 235 -9.63 -17.08 -18.98
C ALA A 235 -10.16 -15.77 -18.40
N LEU A 236 -9.75 -14.63 -18.95
CA LEU A 236 -10.23 -13.32 -18.56
C LEU A 236 -11.75 -13.17 -18.73
N GLY A 237 -12.32 -13.75 -19.79
CA GLY A 237 -13.77 -13.73 -20.03
C GLY A 237 -14.53 -14.44 -18.92
N VAL A 238 -14.13 -15.68 -18.61
CA VAL A 238 -14.76 -16.49 -17.58
C VAL A 238 -14.55 -15.88 -16.18
N LEU A 239 -13.36 -15.34 -15.91
CA LEU A 239 -13.05 -14.62 -14.67
C LEU A 239 -13.93 -13.39 -14.50
N ASN A 240 -14.09 -12.59 -15.57
CA ASN A 240 -14.90 -11.37 -15.51
C ASN A 240 -16.35 -11.68 -15.16
N GLU A 241 -16.94 -12.73 -15.74
CA GLU A 241 -18.31 -13.17 -15.40
C GLU A 241 -18.40 -13.61 -13.92
N ARG A 242 -17.50 -14.50 -13.49
CA ARG A 242 -17.52 -15.04 -12.12
C ARG A 242 -17.27 -13.98 -11.05
N ILE A 243 -16.36 -13.04 -11.30
CA ILE A 243 -16.05 -11.93 -10.39
C ILE A 243 -17.18 -10.90 -10.43
N GLY A 244 -17.75 -10.63 -11.60
CA GLY A 244 -18.92 -9.77 -11.76
C GLY A 244 -20.12 -10.26 -10.97
N ASP A 245 -20.39 -11.56 -10.95
CA ASP A 245 -21.45 -12.13 -10.13
C ASP A 245 -21.18 -11.90 -8.62
N LYS A 246 -19.93 -12.06 -8.16
CA LYS A 246 -19.57 -11.75 -6.77
C LYS A 246 -19.71 -10.28 -6.42
N ILE A 247 -19.39 -9.38 -7.33
CA ILE A 247 -19.62 -7.93 -7.17
C ILE A 247 -21.12 -7.67 -6.92
N LYS A 248 -22.01 -8.32 -7.70
CA LYS A 248 -23.48 -8.22 -7.53
C LYS A 248 -23.92 -8.79 -6.20
N GLU A 249 -23.50 -10.03 -5.88
CA GLU A 249 -23.81 -10.69 -4.60
C GLU A 249 -23.36 -9.85 -3.41
N ASN A 250 -22.26 -9.14 -3.54
CA ASN A 250 -21.71 -8.25 -2.54
C ASN A 250 -22.43 -6.89 -2.47
N GLY A 251 -23.27 -6.53 -3.43
CA GLY A 251 -23.90 -5.23 -3.56
C GLY A 251 -22.90 -4.09 -3.87
N GLN A 252 -21.83 -4.41 -4.59
CA GLN A 252 -20.73 -3.48 -4.89
C GLN A 252 -20.77 -2.94 -6.33
N GLU A 253 -21.81 -3.25 -7.11
CA GLU A 253 -21.93 -2.83 -8.52
C GLU A 253 -21.79 -1.33 -8.70
N LYS A 254 -22.52 -0.56 -7.87
CA LYS A 254 -22.48 0.91 -7.93
C LYS A 254 -21.09 1.45 -7.59
N LEU A 255 -20.44 0.92 -6.57
CA LEU A 255 -19.07 1.28 -6.20
C LEU A 255 -18.10 0.99 -7.35
N TYR A 256 -18.24 -0.17 -7.98
CA TYR A 256 -17.40 -0.56 -9.10
C TYR A 256 -17.60 0.34 -10.31
N GLN A 257 -18.85 0.51 -10.77
CA GLN A 257 -19.18 1.22 -12.01
C GLN A 257 -19.04 2.74 -11.91
N GLU A 258 -19.36 3.34 -10.76
CA GLU A 258 -19.39 4.79 -10.61
C GLU A 258 -18.10 5.36 -10.00
N VAL A 259 -17.31 4.52 -9.28
CA VAL A 259 -16.11 4.99 -8.56
C VAL A 259 -14.85 4.32 -9.08
N GLU A 260 -14.73 2.99 -8.95
CA GLU A 260 -13.44 2.33 -9.18
C GLU A 260 -13.05 2.24 -10.65
N LEU A 261 -13.97 1.85 -11.52
CA LEU A 261 -13.70 1.71 -12.95
C LEU A 261 -13.41 3.07 -13.64
N PRO A 262 -14.21 4.15 -13.42
CA PRO A 262 -13.89 5.44 -14.01
C PRO A 262 -12.57 6.05 -13.51
N LEU A 263 -12.20 5.74 -12.25
CA LEU A 263 -10.96 6.25 -11.65
C LEU A 263 -9.70 5.71 -12.34
N VAL A 264 -9.76 4.54 -12.96
CA VAL A 264 -8.63 3.93 -13.68
C VAL A 264 -8.01 4.91 -14.69
N THR A 265 -8.87 5.53 -15.50
CA THR A 265 -8.44 6.51 -16.53
C THR A 265 -7.88 7.78 -15.88
N VAL A 266 -8.50 8.27 -14.81
CA VAL A 266 -8.02 9.47 -14.08
C VAL A 266 -6.63 9.24 -13.52
N LEU A 267 -6.38 8.08 -12.92
CA LEU A 267 -5.06 7.74 -12.37
C LEU A 267 -4.01 7.55 -13.47
N ALA A 268 -4.38 6.93 -14.59
CA ALA A 268 -3.47 6.82 -15.74
C ALA A 268 -3.03 8.21 -16.23
N HIS A 269 -3.97 9.15 -16.35
CA HIS A 269 -3.64 10.52 -16.76
C HIS A 269 -2.78 11.25 -15.72
N LEU A 270 -3.05 11.04 -14.43
CA LEU A 270 -2.25 11.62 -13.35
C LEU A 270 -0.80 11.12 -13.43
N GLU A 271 -0.59 9.81 -13.65
CA GLU A 271 0.74 9.22 -13.83
C GLU A 271 1.45 9.76 -15.10
N ILE A 272 0.73 9.86 -16.22
CA ILE A 272 1.26 10.42 -17.49
C ILE A 272 1.62 11.90 -17.33
N ASN A 273 0.79 12.68 -16.65
CA ASN A 273 1.05 14.10 -16.40
C ASN A 273 2.33 14.30 -15.61
N GLY A 274 2.53 13.48 -14.56
CA GLY A 274 3.64 13.62 -13.63
C GLY A 274 3.70 14.98 -12.95
N PHE A 275 4.62 15.18 -12.02
CA PHE A 275 4.80 16.44 -11.30
C PHE A 275 6.18 17.02 -11.60
N LEU A 276 6.23 18.29 -12.01
CA LEU A 276 7.47 18.98 -12.34
C LEU A 276 8.30 19.25 -11.08
N VAL A 277 9.59 18.95 -11.15
CA VAL A 277 10.55 19.16 -10.05
C VAL A 277 11.66 20.08 -10.51
N ASP A 278 12.03 21.03 -9.67
CA ASP A 278 13.25 21.81 -9.83
C ASP A 278 14.46 20.98 -9.37
N ASP A 279 15.06 20.26 -10.29
CA ASP A 279 16.20 19.37 -10.06
C ASP A 279 17.46 20.11 -9.61
N HIS A 280 17.61 21.39 -9.98
CA HIS A 280 18.72 22.22 -9.50
C HIS A 280 18.57 22.53 -8.01
N GLN A 281 17.42 23.01 -7.56
CA GLN A 281 17.14 23.24 -6.15
C GLN A 281 17.23 21.94 -5.33
N LEU A 282 16.74 20.82 -5.89
CA LEU A 282 16.82 19.50 -5.25
C LEU A 282 18.27 19.08 -4.99
N LYS A 283 19.16 19.30 -5.97
CA LYS A 283 20.59 19.01 -5.84
C LYS A 283 21.27 19.92 -4.83
N GLU A 284 21.04 21.25 -4.89
CA GLU A 284 21.58 22.19 -3.91
C GLU A 284 21.18 21.83 -2.47
N PHE A 285 19.93 21.40 -2.29
CA PHE A 285 19.43 20.98 -0.99
C PHE A 285 20.09 19.68 -0.53
N ALA A 286 20.26 18.70 -1.42
CA ALA A 286 20.98 17.47 -1.15
C ALA A 286 22.43 17.73 -0.69
N ASP A 287 23.12 18.68 -1.33
CA ASP A 287 24.49 19.07 -0.98
C ASP A 287 24.53 19.72 0.42
N LYS A 288 23.62 20.65 0.70
CA LYS A 288 23.48 21.29 2.03
C LYS A 288 23.19 20.28 3.15
N LEU A 289 22.35 19.27 2.86
CA LEU A 289 22.09 18.19 3.81
C LEU A 289 23.33 17.31 4.00
N GLY A 290 24.10 17.05 2.93
CA GLY A 290 25.36 16.33 2.97
C GLY A 290 26.36 16.97 3.92
N GLU A 291 26.61 18.27 3.78
CA GLU A 291 27.50 19.04 4.66
C GLU A 291 27.09 18.93 6.15
N LYS A 292 25.80 19.05 6.44
CA LYS A 292 25.27 18.91 7.82
C LYS A 292 25.44 17.49 8.36
N ILE A 293 25.19 16.47 7.53
CA ILE A 293 25.36 15.07 7.90
C ILE A 293 26.81 14.77 8.23
N ASP A 294 27.75 15.28 7.43
CA ASP A 294 29.21 15.11 7.65
C ASP A 294 29.66 15.80 8.95
N ALA A 295 29.16 17.00 9.22
CA ALA A 295 29.44 17.70 10.48
C ALA A 295 28.94 16.89 11.69
N LEU A 296 27.66 16.41 11.64
CA LEU A 296 27.07 15.58 12.70
C LEU A 296 27.83 14.25 12.87
N THR A 297 28.28 13.63 11.78
CA THR A 297 29.06 12.42 11.81
C THR A 297 30.35 12.61 12.61
N ASN A 298 31.07 13.69 12.35
CA ASN A 298 32.30 14.02 13.07
C ASN A 298 32.06 14.25 14.57
N GLU A 299 30.99 14.97 14.93
CA GLU A 299 30.60 15.19 16.34
C GLU A 299 30.24 13.86 17.03
N ILE A 300 29.49 12.98 16.35
CA ILE A 300 29.11 11.67 16.88
C ILE A 300 30.37 10.80 17.10
N TYR A 301 31.30 10.76 16.15
CA TYR A 301 32.54 9.98 16.29
C TYR A 301 33.43 10.52 17.38
N MET A 302 33.52 11.83 17.52
CA MET A 302 34.29 12.47 18.61
C MET A 302 33.71 12.09 19.98
N LEU A 303 32.39 12.13 20.14
CA LEU A 303 31.73 11.76 21.40
C LEU A 303 31.74 10.25 21.65
N ALA A 304 31.72 9.42 20.61
CA ALA A 304 31.86 7.98 20.70
C ALA A 304 33.31 7.53 20.95
N GLY A 305 34.30 8.36 20.58
CA GLY A 305 35.73 8.03 20.63
C GLY A 305 36.18 6.99 19.61
N GLU A 306 35.38 6.72 18.60
CA GLU A 306 35.69 5.85 17.46
C GLU A 306 34.69 6.04 16.31
N GLU A 307 35.11 5.64 15.11
CA GLU A 307 34.24 5.58 13.93
C GLU A 307 33.41 4.30 13.93
N PHE A 308 32.15 4.40 13.58
CA PHE A 308 31.22 3.25 13.47
C PHE A 308 30.07 3.58 12.53
N ASN A 309 29.33 2.56 12.07
CA ASN A 309 28.14 2.79 11.26
C ASN A 309 26.96 3.25 12.13
N ILE A 310 26.66 4.55 12.11
CA ILE A 310 25.60 5.20 12.90
C ILE A 310 24.21 4.65 12.54
N ASN A 311 24.01 4.19 11.29
CA ASN A 311 22.79 3.57 10.82
C ASN A 311 22.66 2.09 11.21
N SER A 312 23.71 1.46 11.74
CA SER A 312 23.64 0.08 12.23
C SER A 312 23.09 0.02 13.66
N PRO A 313 21.87 -0.52 13.90
CA PRO A 313 21.33 -0.63 15.25
C PRO A 313 22.23 -1.43 16.20
N LYS A 314 22.96 -2.40 15.66
CA LYS A 314 23.87 -3.25 16.43
C LYS A 314 25.09 -2.46 16.92
N GLN A 315 25.78 -1.75 16.00
CA GLN A 315 26.96 -0.96 16.36
C GLN A 315 26.58 0.22 17.26
N LEU A 316 25.51 0.93 16.94
CA LEU A 316 25.01 1.99 17.79
C LEU A 316 24.61 1.51 19.18
N GLY A 317 24.02 0.32 19.28
CA GLY A 317 23.70 -0.29 20.58
C GLY A 317 24.94 -0.54 21.44
N VAL A 318 26.04 -1.02 20.85
CA VAL A 318 27.33 -1.19 21.55
C VAL A 318 27.87 0.16 22.04
N ILE A 319 27.87 1.20 21.18
CA ILE A 319 28.34 2.54 21.57
C ILE A 319 27.51 3.09 22.73
N LEU A 320 26.18 3.11 22.62
CA LEU A 320 25.32 3.74 23.61
C LEU A 320 25.30 2.98 24.95
N PHE A 321 25.18 1.65 24.91
CA PHE A 321 24.86 0.86 26.11
C PHE A 321 26.05 0.12 26.72
N GLU A 322 27.13 -0.14 25.95
CA GLU A 322 28.32 -0.83 26.44
C GLU A 322 29.50 0.14 26.63
N LYS A 323 29.72 1.08 25.69
CA LYS A 323 30.86 2.00 25.78
C LYS A 323 30.53 3.26 26.59
N LEU A 324 29.37 3.89 26.32
CA LEU A 324 28.90 5.07 27.05
C LEU A 324 28.08 4.72 28.30
N GLU A 325 27.88 3.42 28.58
CA GLU A 325 27.21 2.87 29.77
C GLU A 325 25.82 3.46 30.03
N LEU A 326 25.09 3.91 28.97
CA LEU A 326 23.74 4.38 29.11
C LEU A 326 22.80 3.22 29.49
N LYS A 327 21.83 3.48 30.36
CA LYS A 327 20.90 2.44 30.80
C LYS A 327 19.94 2.04 29.66
N PRO A 328 19.92 0.76 29.22
CA PRO A 328 19.04 0.34 28.14
C PRO A 328 17.56 0.48 28.52
N VAL A 329 16.76 1.10 27.65
CA VAL A 329 15.32 1.24 27.83
C VAL A 329 14.58 -0.05 27.43
N LYS A 330 15.03 -0.71 26.34
CA LYS A 330 14.41 -1.94 25.81
C LYS A 330 15.46 -2.82 25.13
N LYS A 331 15.37 -4.13 25.36
CA LYS A 331 16.15 -5.14 24.62
C LYS A 331 15.29 -5.86 23.60
N THR A 332 15.87 -6.23 22.48
CA THR A 332 15.27 -7.06 21.44
C THR A 332 15.86 -8.47 21.47
N LYS A 333 15.30 -9.40 20.69
CA LYS A 333 15.87 -10.76 20.56
C LYS A 333 17.32 -10.76 20.01
N THR A 334 17.70 -9.70 19.27
CA THR A 334 18.98 -9.60 18.57
C THR A 334 19.92 -8.54 19.17
N GLY A 335 19.57 -7.92 20.30
CA GLY A 335 20.41 -6.90 20.95
C GLY A 335 19.62 -5.74 21.56
N TYR A 336 20.20 -4.56 21.53
CA TYR A 336 19.59 -3.34 22.07
C TYR A 336 18.65 -2.68 21.04
N ALA A 337 17.52 -2.16 21.51
CA ALA A 337 16.66 -1.32 20.67
C ALA A 337 17.25 0.10 20.59
N THR A 338 17.30 0.65 19.37
CA THR A 338 17.79 2.01 19.08
C THR A 338 16.84 2.78 18.15
N ASN A 339 15.54 2.45 18.20
CA ASN A 339 14.50 3.17 17.46
C ASN A 339 14.26 4.56 18.06
N ALA A 340 13.51 5.41 17.35
CA ALA A 340 13.26 6.80 17.73
C ALA A 340 12.71 6.94 19.17
N ASP A 341 11.73 6.11 19.57
CA ASP A 341 11.12 6.13 20.91
C ASP A 341 12.14 5.83 22.04
N VAL A 342 13.11 4.96 21.75
CA VAL A 342 14.18 4.64 22.71
C VAL A 342 15.18 5.80 22.80
N LEU A 343 15.56 6.38 21.67
CA LEU A 343 16.46 7.54 21.63
C LEU A 343 15.82 8.76 22.30
N GLU A 344 14.53 9.02 22.07
CA GLU A 344 13.81 10.12 22.72
C GLU A 344 13.87 10.01 24.25
N LYS A 345 13.68 8.81 24.83
CA LYS A 345 13.81 8.56 26.27
C LYS A 345 15.24 8.73 26.82
N LEU A 346 16.23 8.69 25.92
CA LEU A 346 17.65 8.86 26.26
C LEU A 346 18.15 10.29 25.95
N ARG A 347 17.32 11.17 25.42
CA ARG A 347 17.67 12.50 24.90
C ARG A 347 18.49 13.34 25.88
N ASP A 348 18.06 13.38 27.16
CA ASP A 348 18.71 14.18 28.20
C ASP A 348 19.84 13.42 28.92
N LYS A 349 20.17 12.20 28.52
CA LYS A 349 21.15 11.37 29.22
C LYS A 349 22.57 11.54 28.71
N HIS A 350 22.74 11.87 27.41
CA HIS A 350 24.05 12.11 26.82
C HIS A 350 23.92 12.93 25.53
N PRO A 351 24.79 13.95 25.27
CA PRO A 351 24.71 14.80 24.08
C PRO A 351 24.70 14.04 22.75
N ILE A 352 25.41 12.92 22.65
CA ILE A 352 25.49 12.09 21.45
C ILE A 352 24.11 11.67 20.93
N VAL A 353 23.12 11.50 21.84
CA VAL A 353 21.78 11.04 21.45
C VAL A 353 21.08 12.07 20.57
N ASN A 354 21.20 13.36 20.90
CA ASN A 354 20.62 14.43 20.08
C ASN A 354 21.25 14.45 18.69
N PHE A 355 22.57 14.35 18.60
CA PHE A 355 23.27 14.32 17.30
C PHE A 355 22.89 13.09 16.48
N ILE A 356 22.73 11.92 17.10
CA ILE A 356 22.28 10.70 16.40
C ILE A 356 20.84 10.83 15.90
N MET A 357 19.95 11.43 16.68
CA MET A 357 18.56 11.66 16.27
C MET A 357 18.51 12.62 15.07
N GLU A 358 19.23 13.73 15.13
CA GLU A 358 19.33 14.69 14.04
C GLU A 358 19.99 14.07 12.81
N TYR A 359 21.12 13.38 12.96
CA TYR A 359 21.79 12.65 11.89
C TYR A 359 20.83 11.68 11.16
N ARG A 360 20.10 10.85 11.90
CA ARG A 360 19.17 9.88 11.32
C ARG A 360 18.02 10.55 10.58
N GLN A 361 17.53 11.66 11.10
CA GLN A 361 16.49 12.46 10.44
C GLN A 361 17.01 13.02 9.12
N LEU A 362 18.17 13.68 9.11
CA LEU A 362 18.76 14.26 7.90
C LEU A 362 19.19 13.19 6.89
N ALA A 363 19.82 12.11 7.34
CA ALA A 363 20.24 11.00 6.48
C ALA A 363 19.06 10.33 5.80
N LYS A 364 17.96 10.08 6.52
CA LYS A 364 16.72 9.55 5.95
C LYS A 364 16.11 10.52 4.94
N LEU A 365 16.07 11.80 5.28
CA LEU A 365 15.54 12.84 4.41
C LEU A 365 16.32 12.92 3.10
N LYS A 366 17.67 12.99 3.20
CA LYS A 366 18.55 13.03 2.04
C LYS A 366 18.39 11.79 1.16
N SER A 367 18.52 10.59 1.74
CA SER A 367 18.47 9.34 0.97
C SER A 367 17.11 9.09 0.33
N THR A 368 16.00 9.38 1.05
CA THR A 368 14.65 9.06 0.56
C THR A 368 14.12 10.13 -0.38
N TYR A 369 14.29 11.42 -0.03
CA TYR A 369 13.64 12.51 -0.75
C TYR A 369 14.58 13.32 -1.64
N CYS A 370 15.90 13.37 -1.39
CA CYS A 370 16.80 14.02 -2.34
C CYS A 370 17.35 13.00 -3.35
N ASP A 371 18.12 12.05 -2.88
CA ASP A 371 18.78 11.06 -3.74
C ASP A 371 17.72 10.17 -4.45
N GLY A 372 16.68 9.74 -3.71
CA GLY A 372 15.59 8.93 -4.24
C GLY A 372 14.73 9.65 -5.29
N LEU A 373 14.38 10.92 -5.08
CA LEU A 373 13.65 11.70 -6.08
C LEU A 373 14.51 11.99 -7.30
N THR A 374 15.78 12.40 -7.11
CA THR A 374 16.70 12.66 -8.24
C THR A 374 16.85 11.45 -9.15
N ALA A 375 16.87 10.24 -8.59
CA ALA A 375 17.02 9.00 -9.36
C ALA A 375 15.84 8.69 -10.29
N VAL A 376 14.65 9.24 -10.01
CA VAL A 376 13.39 8.94 -10.73
C VAL A 376 12.85 10.13 -11.52
N VAL A 377 13.51 11.29 -11.49
CA VAL A 377 13.17 12.41 -12.38
C VAL A 377 13.41 12.00 -13.82
N ASN A 378 12.40 12.13 -14.67
CA ASN A 378 12.56 11.92 -16.09
C ASN A 378 13.46 13.01 -16.70
N PRO A 379 14.60 12.65 -17.31
CA PRO A 379 15.58 13.65 -17.78
C PRO A 379 15.09 14.52 -18.95
N ASN A 380 14.03 14.10 -19.64
CA ASN A 380 13.49 14.85 -20.79
C ASN A 380 12.38 15.81 -20.38
N THR A 381 11.59 15.45 -19.35
CA THR A 381 10.42 16.22 -18.93
C THR A 381 10.64 16.97 -17.63
N HIS A 382 11.70 16.63 -16.87
CA HIS A 382 11.98 17.09 -15.50
C HIS A 382 10.80 16.81 -14.55
N ARG A 383 10.00 15.76 -14.85
CA ARG A 383 8.85 15.36 -14.04
C ARG A 383 9.09 14.04 -13.35
N ILE A 384 8.45 13.88 -12.22
CA ILE A 384 8.33 12.60 -11.50
C ILE A 384 6.97 12.01 -11.84
N HIS A 385 6.95 10.76 -12.31
CA HIS A 385 5.78 10.01 -12.67
C HIS A 385 5.54 8.91 -11.63
N SER A 386 4.97 9.29 -10.47
CA SER A 386 4.65 8.33 -9.41
C SER A 386 3.53 7.39 -9.84
N VAL A 387 3.63 6.12 -9.42
CA VAL A 387 2.59 5.12 -9.66
C VAL A 387 1.52 5.22 -8.56
N PHE A 388 0.26 5.38 -8.96
CA PHE A 388 -0.90 5.42 -8.06
C PHE A 388 -1.74 4.15 -8.19
N THR A 389 -1.86 3.38 -7.13
CA THR A 389 -2.56 2.09 -7.15
C THR A 389 -3.83 2.11 -6.31
N GLN A 390 -4.89 1.50 -6.87
CA GLN A 390 -6.18 1.29 -6.21
C GLN A 390 -6.23 -0.01 -5.41
N THR A 391 -5.36 -0.97 -5.74
CA THR A 391 -5.45 -2.38 -5.32
C THR A 391 -4.57 -2.77 -4.13
N VAL A 392 -3.88 -1.81 -3.50
CA VAL A 392 -2.91 -2.07 -2.42
C VAL A 392 -3.53 -1.88 -1.04
N THR A 393 -4.29 -0.81 -0.85
CA THR A 393 -4.86 -0.53 0.47
C THR A 393 -6.21 -1.20 0.65
N VAL A 394 -6.41 -1.82 1.80
CA VAL A 394 -7.68 -2.48 2.13
C VAL A 394 -8.79 -1.50 2.57
N THR A 395 -8.46 -0.22 2.72
CA THR A 395 -9.41 0.85 3.10
C THR A 395 -10.00 1.57 1.90
N GLY A 396 -9.50 1.31 0.69
CA GLY A 396 -9.87 2.03 -0.52
C GLY A 396 -9.09 3.32 -0.77
N ARG A 397 -8.19 3.74 0.14
CA ARG A 397 -7.27 4.84 -0.14
C ARG A 397 -6.32 4.48 -1.28
N LEU A 398 -5.92 5.47 -2.06
CA LEU A 398 -4.85 5.30 -3.05
C LEU A 398 -3.50 5.10 -2.35
N SER A 399 -2.65 4.33 -2.97
CA SER A 399 -1.24 4.21 -2.59
C SER A 399 -0.38 4.84 -3.68
N SER A 400 0.66 5.59 -3.28
CA SER A 400 1.66 6.15 -4.20
C SER A 400 2.98 5.44 -3.99
N THR A 401 3.62 5.03 -5.09
CA THR A 401 4.92 4.36 -5.09
C THR A 401 5.79 4.90 -6.23
N GLU A 402 7.07 4.67 -6.15
CA GLU A 402 8.07 4.97 -7.20
C GLU A 402 8.07 6.42 -7.71
N PRO A 403 8.16 7.42 -6.83
CA PRO A 403 8.29 7.42 -5.37
C PRO A 403 6.96 7.61 -4.64
N ASN A 404 6.92 7.36 -3.32
CA ASN A 404 5.75 7.69 -2.53
C ASN A 404 5.74 9.18 -2.17
N LEU A 405 5.01 9.99 -2.95
CA LEU A 405 4.86 11.42 -2.73
C LEU A 405 3.92 11.76 -1.55
N GLN A 406 3.02 10.83 -1.17
CA GLN A 406 2.08 11.02 -0.07
C GLN A 406 2.76 11.05 1.31
N ASN A 407 4.01 10.60 1.41
CA ASN A 407 4.78 10.56 2.65
C ASN A 407 5.75 11.72 2.84
N ILE A 408 5.76 12.73 1.96
CA ILE A 408 6.61 13.91 2.11
C ILE A 408 6.14 14.72 3.33
N PRO A 409 6.99 14.94 4.36
CA PRO A 409 6.58 15.58 5.60
C PRO A 409 6.04 17.00 5.41
N THR A 410 4.94 17.33 6.10
CA THR A 410 4.33 18.67 6.04
C THR A 410 4.69 19.53 7.24
N ARG A 411 4.96 18.91 8.40
CA ARG A 411 5.10 19.61 9.68
C ARG A 411 6.53 20.07 9.97
N THR A 412 7.52 19.45 9.34
CA THR A 412 8.93 19.78 9.55
C THR A 412 9.38 20.85 8.57
N GLU A 413 10.27 21.75 8.99
CA GLU A 413 10.85 22.78 8.12
C GLU A 413 11.54 22.16 6.89
N LEU A 414 12.29 21.07 7.10
CA LEU A 414 12.97 20.36 6.02
C LEU A 414 12.00 19.69 5.03
N GLY A 415 10.86 19.18 5.50
CA GLY A 415 9.82 18.64 4.63
C GLY A 415 9.14 19.74 3.79
N ARG A 416 8.97 20.94 4.36
CA ARG A 416 8.48 22.11 3.62
C ARG A 416 9.43 22.52 2.51
N GLU A 417 10.74 22.50 2.76
CA GLU A 417 11.75 22.79 1.73
C GLU A 417 11.66 21.82 0.55
N ILE A 418 11.41 20.53 0.80
CA ILE A 418 11.19 19.53 -0.28
C ILE A 418 9.95 19.87 -1.10
N ARG A 419 8.85 20.30 -0.46
CA ARG A 419 7.62 20.66 -1.19
C ARG A 419 7.82 21.89 -2.09
N LYS A 420 8.73 22.82 -1.77
CA LYS A 420 9.07 23.95 -2.64
C LYS A 420 9.69 23.54 -3.96
N MET A 421 10.32 22.36 -4.02
CA MET A 421 10.98 21.87 -5.24
C MET A 421 9.99 21.31 -6.25
N PHE A 422 8.76 21.04 -5.85
CA PHE A 422 7.67 20.68 -6.75
C PHE A 422 7.00 21.95 -7.24
N VAL A 423 7.24 22.28 -8.49
CA VAL A 423 6.91 23.59 -9.08
C VAL A 423 5.90 23.48 -10.21
N ALA A 424 5.20 24.56 -10.49
CA ALA A 424 4.39 24.68 -11.69
C ALA A 424 5.27 24.94 -12.92
N LYS A 425 4.83 24.45 -14.07
CA LYS A 425 5.46 24.78 -15.37
C LYS A 425 5.37 26.28 -15.64
N GLU A 426 6.30 26.81 -16.44
CA GLU A 426 6.25 28.20 -16.90
C GLU A 426 4.89 28.53 -17.56
N GLY A 427 4.27 29.63 -17.16
CA GLY A 427 2.92 30.03 -17.57
C GLY A 427 1.78 29.35 -16.80
N TYR A 428 2.10 28.52 -15.81
CA TYR A 428 1.15 27.82 -14.95
C TYR A 428 1.31 28.23 -13.48
N VAL A 429 0.37 27.83 -12.66
CA VAL A 429 0.39 27.85 -11.20
C VAL A 429 -0.12 26.50 -10.68
N LEU A 430 0.18 26.17 -9.45
CA LEU A 430 -0.47 25.07 -8.76
C LEU A 430 -1.73 25.60 -8.06
N VAL A 431 -2.83 24.87 -8.18
CA VAL A 431 -4.04 25.05 -7.38
C VAL A 431 -4.18 23.81 -6.52
N ASP A 432 -4.09 23.99 -5.21
CA ASP A 432 -4.30 22.95 -4.20
C ASP A 432 -5.69 23.13 -3.59
N ALA A 433 -6.45 22.05 -3.53
CA ALA A 433 -7.74 22.02 -2.87
C ALA A 433 -7.78 20.89 -1.85
N ASP A 434 -8.07 21.23 -0.59
CA ASP A 434 -8.04 20.32 0.56
C ASP A 434 -9.41 20.28 1.25
N TYR A 435 -9.87 19.07 1.62
CA TYR A 435 -11.08 18.91 2.40
C TYR A 435 -10.86 19.30 3.86
N SER A 436 -11.70 20.18 4.36
CA SER A 436 -11.70 20.52 5.78
C SER A 436 -12.38 19.42 6.60
N GLN A 437 -11.58 18.61 7.31
CA GLN A 437 -12.03 17.63 8.30
C GLN A 437 -13.01 16.58 7.75
N ILE A 438 -12.76 16.05 6.56
CA ILE A 438 -13.67 15.14 5.86
C ILE A 438 -14.07 13.92 6.71
N GLU A 439 -13.12 13.28 7.43
CA GLU A 439 -13.41 12.11 8.25
C GLU A 439 -14.40 12.40 9.39
N LEU A 440 -14.33 13.58 10.02
CA LEU A 440 -15.27 13.99 11.06
C LEU A 440 -16.64 14.35 10.49
N ARG A 441 -16.69 14.93 9.28
CA ARG A 441 -17.95 15.20 8.57
C ARG A 441 -18.64 13.91 8.13
N VAL A 442 -17.86 12.96 7.63
CA VAL A 442 -18.34 11.60 7.34
C VAL A 442 -18.85 10.93 8.62
N LEU A 443 -18.10 10.97 9.72
CA LEU A 443 -18.54 10.42 11.01
C LEU A 443 -19.85 11.04 11.48
N ALA A 444 -19.99 12.37 11.45
CA ALA A 444 -21.24 13.07 11.80
C ALA A 444 -22.43 12.54 11.00
N HIS A 445 -22.25 12.35 9.68
CA HIS A 445 -23.27 11.85 8.78
C HIS A 445 -23.67 10.41 9.08
N ILE A 446 -22.69 9.47 9.12
CA ILE A 446 -22.97 8.03 9.25
C ILE A 446 -23.44 7.65 10.67
N ALA A 447 -22.88 8.30 11.70
CA ALA A 447 -23.31 8.13 13.08
C ALA A 447 -24.65 8.80 13.39
N ASN A 448 -25.11 9.67 12.50
CA ASN A 448 -26.32 10.50 12.69
C ASN A 448 -26.32 11.18 14.06
N ASP A 449 -25.19 11.78 14.42
CA ASP A 449 -25.05 12.49 15.70
C ASP A 449 -25.47 13.95 15.56
N GLU A 450 -26.59 14.29 16.14
CA GLU A 450 -27.21 15.62 16.02
C GLU A 450 -26.31 16.74 16.55
N THR A 451 -25.57 16.51 17.63
CA THR A 451 -24.66 17.51 18.21
C THR A 451 -23.53 17.83 17.23
N MET A 452 -22.91 16.81 16.66
CA MET A 452 -21.85 16.97 15.68
C MET A 452 -22.37 17.57 14.37
N ILE A 453 -23.54 17.13 13.89
CA ILE A 453 -24.18 17.68 12.69
C ILE A 453 -24.49 19.17 12.86
N ASN A 454 -25.03 19.58 14.00
CA ASN A 454 -25.39 20.98 14.26
C ASN A 454 -24.14 21.87 14.35
N ALA A 455 -23.04 21.39 14.99
CA ALA A 455 -21.78 22.13 15.02
C ALA A 455 -21.25 22.41 13.60
N PHE A 456 -21.26 21.41 12.70
CA PHE A 456 -20.83 21.60 11.32
C PHE A 456 -21.79 22.50 10.51
N ARG A 457 -23.10 22.38 10.70
CA ARG A 457 -24.09 23.24 10.02
C ARG A 457 -23.99 24.71 10.42
N ASN A 458 -23.60 24.97 11.66
CA ASN A 458 -23.36 26.32 12.16
C ASN A 458 -21.98 26.86 11.82
N ASN A 459 -21.14 26.12 11.07
CA ASN A 459 -19.73 26.46 10.79
C ASN A 459 -18.90 26.70 12.05
N GLU A 460 -19.19 25.96 13.13
CA GLU A 460 -18.43 26.04 14.37
C GLU A 460 -17.16 25.17 14.28
N ASP A 461 -16.10 25.60 14.98
CA ASP A 461 -14.89 24.79 15.09
C ASP A 461 -15.17 23.55 15.96
N ILE A 462 -15.34 22.39 15.31
CA ILE A 462 -15.68 21.13 15.98
C ILE A 462 -14.71 20.75 17.10
N HIS A 463 -13.43 21.14 17.03
CA HIS A 463 -12.47 20.87 18.07
C HIS A 463 -12.66 21.79 19.27
N ALA A 464 -13.00 23.05 19.04
CA ALA A 464 -13.34 23.98 20.10
C ALA A 464 -14.69 23.61 20.75
N VAL A 465 -15.68 23.25 19.94
CA VAL A 465 -16.99 22.73 20.44
C VAL A 465 -16.79 21.50 21.31
N THR A 466 -16.00 20.53 20.85
CA THR A 466 -15.68 19.33 21.64
C THR A 466 -15.02 19.69 22.97
N ALA A 467 -14.02 20.59 22.96
CA ALA A 467 -13.35 21.04 24.18
C ALA A 467 -14.34 21.69 25.15
N SER A 468 -15.15 22.64 24.66
CA SER A 468 -16.19 23.34 25.43
C SER A 468 -17.15 22.37 26.11
N GLN A 469 -17.72 21.45 25.36
CA GLN A 469 -18.73 20.51 25.85
C GLN A 469 -18.16 19.46 26.82
N VAL A 470 -17.02 18.88 26.48
CA VAL A 470 -16.37 17.85 27.32
C VAL A 470 -15.82 18.44 28.63
N LEU A 471 -15.30 19.66 28.58
CA LEU A 471 -14.78 20.35 29.78
C LEU A 471 -15.86 21.11 30.56
N GLY A 472 -17.02 21.37 29.95
CA GLY A 472 -18.10 22.13 30.54
C GLY A 472 -17.79 23.62 30.70
N ILE A 473 -17.06 24.20 29.74
CA ILE A 473 -16.67 25.61 29.69
C ILE A 473 -17.31 26.33 28.50
N PRO A 474 -17.54 27.66 28.56
CA PRO A 474 -18.01 28.42 27.41
C PRO A 474 -17.07 28.28 26.19
N LEU A 475 -17.62 28.33 24.98
CA LEU A 475 -16.83 28.15 23.75
C LEU A 475 -15.75 29.25 23.60
N GLU A 476 -16.05 30.47 24.00
CA GLU A 476 -15.15 31.62 23.99
C GLU A 476 -13.97 31.49 24.98
N ASP A 477 -14.10 30.66 26.00
CA ASP A 477 -13.07 30.44 27.03
C ASP A 477 -12.13 29.26 26.68
N VAL A 478 -12.36 28.57 25.56
CA VAL A 478 -11.53 27.44 25.13
C VAL A 478 -10.14 27.90 24.71
N THR A 479 -9.11 27.44 25.43
CA THR A 479 -7.71 27.77 25.11
C THR A 479 -7.22 27.00 23.88
N LYS A 480 -6.12 27.46 23.29
CA LYS A 480 -5.47 26.77 22.15
C LYS A 480 -5.02 25.35 22.52
N GLU A 481 -4.53 25.15 23.72
CA GLU A 481 -4.10 23.84 24.26
C GLU A 481 -5.29 22.90 24.40
N GLN A 482 -6.40 23.37 24.96
CA GLN A 482 -7.64 22.59 25.11
C GLN A 482 -8.22 22.21 23.76
N ARG A 483 -8.26 23.14 22.80
CA ARG A 483 -8.63 22.87 21.42
C ARG A 483 -7.73 21.83 20.77
N SER A 484 -6.41 21.93 21.00
CA SER A 484 -5.43 20.97 20.48
C SER A 484 -5.63 19.57 21.08
N SER A 485 -5.89 19.50 22.38
CA SER A 485 -6.21 18.24 23.08
C SER A 485 -7.51 17.62 22.53
N ALA A 486 -8.55 18.43 22.34
CA ALA A 486 -9.80 17.97 21.74
C ALA A 486 -9.59 17.50 20.27
N LYS A 487 -8.71 18.15 19.51
CA LYS A 487 -8.33 17.68 18.18
C LYS A 487 -7.70 16.28 18.24
N ALA A 488 -6.78 16.04 19.16
CA ALA A 488 -6.18 14.73 19.36
C ALA A 488 -7.22 13.67 19.76
N VAL A 489 -8.20 14.03 20.61
CA VAL A 489 -9.29 13.14 21.00
C VAL A 489 -10.22 12.85 19.84
N ASN A 490 -10.68 13.86 19.10
CA ASN A 490 -11.57 13.69 17.95
C ASN A 490 -10.99 12.70 16.93
N PHE A 491 -9.72 12.88 16.55
CA PHE A 491 -9.05 11.92 15.66
C PHE A 491 -8.78 10.59 16.35
N GLY A 492 -8.36 10.60 17.61
CA GLY A 492 -8.13 9.39 18.38
C GLY A 492 -9.37 8.48 18.44
N ILE A 493 -10.55 9.05 18.67
CA ILE A 493 -11.81 8.31 18.68
C ILE A 493 -12.11 7.68 17.30
N VAL A 494 -11.94 8.44 16.22
CA VAL A 494 -12.08 7.91 14.84
C VAL A 494 -11.16 6.70 14.60
N TYR A 495 -9.96 6.72 15.18
CA TYR A 495 -8.98 5.62 15.08
C TYR A 495 -9.10 4.57 16.20
N GLY A 496 -10.12 4.64 17.06
CA GLY A 496 -10.36 3.68 18.14
C GLY A 496 -9.29 3.74 19.23
N ILE A 497 -8.88 4.94 19.65
CA ILE A 497 -7.84 5.14 20.66
C ILE A 497 -8.28 4.54 22.00
N SER A 498 -7.35 3.89 22.71
CA SER A 498 -7.56 3.44 24.08
C SER A 498 -7.22 4.54 25.09
N ALA A 499 -7.75 4.43 26.32
CA ALA A 499 -7.39 5.33 27.42
C ALA A 499 -5.87 5.35 27.68
N PHE A 500 -5.16 4.24 27.40
CA PHE A 500 -3.71 4.21 27.47
C PHE A 500 -3.06 5.05 26.36
N GLY A 501 -3.47 4.87 25.10
CA GLY A 501 -2.94 5.66 23.97
C GLY A 501 -3.20 7.16 24.20
N LEU A 502 -4.42 7.53 24.57
CA LEU A 502 -4.78 8.93 24.84
C LEU A 502 -3.97 9.52 26.01
N SER A 503 -3.68 8.73 27.06
CA SER A 503 -2.88 9.20 28.19
C SER A 503 -1.42 9.51 27.80
N GLU A 504 -0.84 8.72 26.88
CA GLU A 504 0.50 9.00 26.33
C GLU A 504 0.48 10.23 25.43
N ASP A 505 -0.51 10.34 24.51
CA ASP A 505 -0.61 11.45 23.55
C ASP A 505 -0.79 12.82 24.22
N LEU A 506 -1.62 12.87 25.28
CA LEU A 506 -1.90 14.10 26.02
C LEU A 506 -1.01 14.30 27.24
N SER A 507 -0.13 13.36 27.58
CA SER A 507 0.70 13.37 28.80
C SER A 507 -0.14 13.55 30.08
N ILE A 508 -1.30 12.86 30.16
CA ILE A 508 -2.21 12.85 31.31
C ILE A 508 -2.30 11.44 31.93
N SER A 509 -2.91 11.33 33.11
CA SER A 509 -3.14 10.03 33.70
C SER A 509 -4.16 9.19 32.91
N ARG A 510 -4.08 7.85 32.98
CA ARG A 510 -5.06 6.95 32.37
C ARG A 510 -6.49 7.20 32.87
N LYS A 511 -6.63 7.63 34.11
CA LYS A 511 -7.94 7.94 34.70
C LYS A 511 -8.55 9.18 34.02
N GLU A 512 -7.77 10.24 33.88
CA GLU A 512 -8.19 11.45 33.18
C GLU A 512 -8.52 11.17 31.71
N ALA A 513 -7.69 10.37 31.03
CA ALA A 513 -7.95 9.95 29.65
C ALA A 513 -9.27 9.17 29.52
N LEU A 514 -9.55 8.26 30.44
CA LEU A 514 -10.81 7.51 30.45
C LEU A 514 -12.01 8.42 30.73
N GLU A 515 -11.88 9.35 31.67
CA GLU A 515 -12.92 10.35 31.98
C GLU A 515 -13.21 11.24 30.75
N TYR A 516 -12.17 11.63 30.00
CA TYR A 516 -12.30 12.40 28.78
C TYR A 516 -13.06 11.60 27.70
N ILE A 517 -12.70 10.34 27.46
CA ILE A 517 -13.37 9.46 26.51
C ILE A 517 -14.85 9.27 26.89
N ASN A 518 -15.15 9.05 28.15
CA ASN A 518 -16.53 8.87 28.61
C ASN A 518 -17.37 10.14 28.38
N LYS A 519 -16.87 11.31 28.76
CA LYS A 519 -17.54 12.59 28.50
C LYS A 519 -17.71 12.88 27.03
N TYR A 520 -16.73 12.51 26.20
CA TYR A 520 -16.86 12.61 24.73
C TYR A 520 -18.06 11.80 24.22
N PHE A 521 -18.21 10.56 24.68
CA PHE A 521 -19.33 9.71 24.28
C PHE A 521 -20.68 10.12 24.91
N GLU A 522 -20.66 10.78 26.05
CA GLU A 522 -21.86 11.43 26.61
C GLU A 522 -22.29 12.63 25.75
N THR A 523 -21.32 13.37 25.22
CA THR A 523 -21.54 14.51 24.31
C THR A 523 -22.02 14.07 22.94
N TYR A 524 -21.44 12.98 22.41
CA TYR A 524 -21.71 12.43 21.08
C TYR A 524 -22.26 10.99 21.16
N PRO A 525 -23.49 10.80 21.66
CA PRO A 525 -24.05 9.45 21.86
C PRO A 525 -24.31 8.70 20.53
N GLY A 526 -24.56 9.43 19.44
CA GLY A 526 -24.68 8.86 18.11
C GLY A 526 -23.38 8.21 17.64
N VAL A 527 -22.24 8.87 17.90
CA VAL A 527 -20.91 8.32 17.59
C VAL A 527 -20.67 7.03 18.39
N LYS A 528 -20.94 7.04 19.70
CA LYS A 528 -20.77 5.84 20.53
C LYS A 528 -21.57 4.66 19.99
N ARG A 529 -22.85 4.86 19.73
CA ARG A 529 -23.74 3.82 19.19
C ARG A 529 -23.19 3.29 17.86
N PHE A 530 -22.83 4.16 16.93
CA PHE A 530 -22.29 3.76 15.63
C PHE A 530 -21.03 2.89 15.77
N LEU A 531 -20.06 3.31 16.59
CA LEU A 531 -18.82 2.56 16.78
C LEU A 531 -19.05 1.18 17.39
N ASP A 532 -19.95 1.08 18.38
CA ASP A 532 -20.34 -0.20 19.00
C ASP A 532 -21.06 -1.11 17.97
N GLU A 533 -21.95 -0.56 17.16
CA GLU A 533 -22.64 -1.27 16.08
C GLU A 533 -21.67 -1.80 15.02
N GLN A 534 -20.63 -1.01 14.63
CA GLN A 534 -19.63 -1.47 13.67
C GLN A 534 -18.82 -2.65 14.21
N VAL A 535 -18.43 -2.62 15.48
CA VAL A 535 -17.71 -3.74 16.11
C VAL A 535 -18.62 -4.98 16.17
N GLN A 536 -19.90 -4.82 16.49
CA GLN A 536 -20.85 -5.93 16.52
C GLN A 536 -21.08 -6.51 15.12
N THR A 537 -21.32 -5.67 14.12
CA THR A 537 -21.48 -6.07 12.71
C THR A 537 -20.25 -6.82 12.22
N GLY A 538 -19.05 -6.32 12.52
CA GLY A 538 -17.81 -6.98 12.17
C GLY A 538 -17.67 -8.37 12.81
N LYS A 539 -18.11 -8.56 14.06
CA LYS A 539 -18.12 -9.86 14.74
C LYS A 539 -19.11 -10.83 14.12
N GLU A 540 -20.28 -10.37 13.71
CA GLU A 540 -21.36 -11.19 13.15
C GLU A 540 -21.11 -11.52 11.67
N GLN A 541 -20.79 -10.51 10.87
CA GLN A 541 -20.66 -10.67 9.41
C GLN A 541 -19.22 -10.99 8.95
N GLY A 542 -18.22 -10.79 9.81
CA GLY A 542 -16.79 -10.92 9.47
C GLY A 542 -16.24 -9.74 8.69
N CYS A 543 -17.04 -8.71 8.42
CA CYS A 543 -16.65 -7.51 7.68
C CYS A 543 -17.46 -6.29 8.14
N VAL A 544 -16.97 -5.09 7.81
CA VAL A 544 -17.70 -3.83 7.85
C VAL A 544 -17.74 -3.21 6.45
N THR A 545 -18.63 -2.23 6.23
CA THR A 545 -18.84 -1.61 4.92
C THR A 545 -18.81 -0.09 5.00
N THR A 546 -18.33 0.57 3.94
CA THR A 546 -18.45 2.02 3.76
C THR A 546 -19.86 2.41 3.31
N MET A 547 -20.15 3.71 3.27
CA MET A 547 -21.39 4.26 2.74
C MET A 547 -21.66 3.83 1.27
N TYR A 548 -20.62 3.59 0.51
CA TYR A 548 -20.67 3.17 -0.90
C TYR A 548 -20.63 1.64 -1.09
N GLY A 549 -20.67 0.86 0.01
CA GLY A 549 -20.69 -0.59 -0.06
C GLY A 549 -19.31 -1.28 -0.17
N ARG A 550 -18.21 -0.53 0.01
CA ARG A 550 -16.86 -1.13 0.06
C ARG A 550 -16.76 -2.02 1.29
N LYS A 551 -16.47 -3.29 1.09
CA LYS A 551 -16.32 -4.28 2.17
C LYS A 551 -14.89 -4.33 2.71
N ARG A 552 -14.77 -4.35 4.03
CA ARG A 552 -13.52 -4.57 4.75
C ARG A 552 -13.63 -5.84 5.59
N PRO A 553 -13.09 -6.99 5.14
CA PRO A 553 -13.00 -8.20 5.95
C PRO A 553 -12.11 -8.00 7.17
N ILE A 554 -12.52 -8.53 8.34
CA ILE A 554 -11.78 -8.37 9.61
C ILE A 554 -11.68 -9.73 10.32
N PRO A 555 -10.84 -10.65 9.85
CA PRO A 555 -10.68 -11.96 10.47
C PRO A 555 -10.13 -11.88 11.89
N GLU A 556 -9.42 -10.80 12.24
CA GLU A 556 -8.85 -10.56 13.57
C GLU A 556 -9.89 -10.53 14.69
N LEU A 557 -11.13 -10.14 14.39
CA LEU A 557 -12.23 -10.13 15.37
C LEU A 557 -12.55 -11.51 15.95
N LYS A 558 -12.26 -12.58 15.20
CA LYS A 558 -12.45 -13.98 15.62
C LYS A 558 -11.23 -14.58 16.31
N SER A 559 -10.12 -13.81 16.42
CA SER A 559 -8.88 -14.31 17.04
C SER A 559 -9.03 -14.55 18.54
N GLY A 560 -8.49 -15.67 19.01
CA GLY A 560 -8.34 -15.93 20.45
C GLY A 560 -7.33 -15.01 21.15
N ASN A 561 -6.43 -14.37 20.40
CA ASN A 561 -5.44 -13.43 20.91
C ASN A 561 -6.07 -12.06 21.15
N PHE A 562 -6.00 -11.59 22.41
CA PHE A 562 -6.56 -10.29 22.80
C PHE A 562 -6.02 -9.12 21.98
N MET A 563 -4.71 -9.08 21.69
CA MET A 563 -4.08 -7.97 20.96
C MET A 563 -4.60 -7.92 19.50
N GLN A 564 -4.72 -9.08 18.84
CA GLN A 564 -5.27 -9.17 17.48
C GLN A 564 -6.76 -8.79 17.47
N ARG A 565 -7.54 -9.30 18.42
CA ARG A 565 -8.97 -8.96 18.51
C ARG A 565 -9.17 -7.46 18.77
N SER A 566 -8.41 -6.87 19.68
CA SER A 566 -8.46 -5.42 19.94
C SER A 566 -8.03 -4.59 18.71
N PHE A 567 -7.07 -5.08 17.92
CA PHE A 567 -6.74 -4.49 16.64
C PHE A 567 -7.91 -4.56 15.67
N GLY A 568 -8.56 -5.73 15.54
CA GLY A 568 -9.75 -5.91 14.71
C GLY A 568 -10.91 -4.98 15.10
N GLU A 569 -11.12 -4.74 16.40
CA GLU A 569 -12.14 -3.80 16.87
C GLU A 569 -11.84 -2.36 16.42
N ARG A 570 -10.60 -1.90 16.47
CA ARG A 570 -10.18 -0.59 15.93
C ARG A 570 -10.37 -0.51 14.43
N VAL A 571 -10.03 -1.57 13.70
CA VAL A 571 -10.24 -1.64 12.24
C VAL A 571 -11.73 -1.55 11.92
N ALA A 572 -12.61 -2.22 12.69
CA ALA A 572 -14.06 -2.16 12.48
C ALA A 572 -14.63 -0.75 12.68
N MET A 573 -14.14 -0.02 13.69
CA MET A 573 -14.57 1.36 13.97
C MET A 573 -14.09 2.35 12.90
N ASN A 574 -12.84 2.24 12.46
CA ASN A 574 -12.21 3.22 11.57
C ASN A 574 -12.56 3.01 10.09
N SER A 575 -12.60 1.75 9.60
CA SER A 575 -12.68 1.47 8.16
C SER A 575 -13.90 2.07 7.47
N PRO A 576 -15.11 2.09 8.02
CA PRO A 576 -16.26 2.74 7.39
C PRO A 576 -16.08 4.25 7.19
N ILE A 577 -15.41 4.91 8.13
CA ILE A 577 -15.16 6.35 8.09
C ILE A 577 -14.09 6.68 7.04
N GLN A 578 -12.93 6.07 7.20
CA GLN A 578 -11.78 6.31 6.32
C GLN A 578 -12.05 5.88 4.88
N GLY A 579 -12.72 4.72 4.70
CA GLY A 579 -13.05 4.22 3.38
C GLY A 579 -14.11 5.10 2.68
N THR A 580 -15.12 5.59 3.40
CA THR A 580 -16.09 6.54 2.84
C THR A 580 -15.41 7.84 2.42
N ALA A 581 -14.51 8.39 3.24
CA ALA A 581 -13.74 9.58 2.87
C ALA A 581 -12.90 9.35 1.60
N ALA A 582 -12.27 8.17 1.48
CA ALA A 582 -11.53 7.79 0.28
C ALA A 582 -12.41 7.68 -0.96
N ASP A 583 -13.61 7.09 -0.83
CA ASP A 583 -14.58 6.98 -1.93
C ASP A 583 -15.07 8.36 -2.39
N ILE A 584 -15.30 9.30 -1.45
CA ILE A 584 -15.66 10.69 -1.77
C ILE A 584 -14.54 11.40 -2.53
N MET A 585 -13.29 11.23 -2.11
CA MET A 585 -12.13 11.81 -2.83
C MET A 585 -12.03 11.24 -4.25
N LYS A 586 -12.25 9.95 -4.45
CA LYS A 586 -12.26 9.32 -5.77
C LYS A 586 -13.35 9.90 -6.68
N LEU A 587 -14.56 10.08 -6.15
CA LEU A 587 -15.66 10.73 -6.87
C LEU A 587 -15.31 12.18 -7.26
N ALA A 588 -14.68 12.92 -6.35
CA ALA A 588 -14.20 14.27 -6.62
C ALA A 588 -13.16 14.29 -7.76
N MET A 589 -12.17 13.39 -7.72
CA MET A 589 -11.15 13.27 -8.77
C MET A 589 -11.78 12.99 -10.14
N ILE A 590 -12.74 12.07 -10.20
CA ILE A 590 -13.45 11.72 -11.45
C ILE A 590 -14.23 12.93 -11.98
N ALA A 591 -14.92 13.65 -11.09
CA ALA A 591 -15.71 14.82 -11.49
C ALA A 591 -14.83 15.98 -11.96
N VAL A 592 -13.70 16.23 -11.29
CA VAL A 592 -12.74 17.27 -11.66
C VAL A 592 -12.06 16.95 -13.00
N ASP A 593 -11.51 15.74 -13.18
CA ASP A 593 -10.85 15.33 -14.43
C ASP A 593 -11.83 15.41 -15.62
N ARG A 594 -13.05 14.92 -15.43
CA ARG A 594 -14.11 15.01 -16.45
C ARG A 594 -14.37 16.44 -16.86
N GLU A 595 -14.59 17.36 -15.92
CA GLU A 595 -14.94 18.75 -16.23
C GLU A 595 -13.76 19.51 -16.87
N LEU A 596 -12.52 19.27 -16.42
CA LEU A 596 -11.33 19.85 -17.07
C LEU A 596 -11.26 19.46 -18.55
N ARG A 597 -11.58 18.21 -18.88
CA ARG A 597 -11.58 17.69 -20.27
C ARG A 597 -12.76 18.20 -21.10
N GLU A 598 -13.98 18.12 -20.56
CA GLU A 598 -15.19 18.59 -21.26
C GLU A 598 -15.09 20.08 -21.63
N LYS A 599 -14.43 20.86 -20.79
CA LYS A 599 -14.17 22.28 -21.05
C LYS A 599 -12.89 22.54 -21.87
N HIS A 600 -12.20 21.47 -22.31
CA HIS A 600 -10.95 21.53 -23.06
C HIS A 600 -9.88 22.42 -22.43
N LEU A 601 -9.78 22.39 -21.09
CA LEU A 601 -8.78 23.17 -20.36
C LEU A 601 -7.38 22.55 -20.52
N ARG A 602 -6.37 23.41 -20.45
CA ARG A 602 -4.95 23.02 -20.47
C ARG A 602 -4.47 22.53 -19.11
N SER A 603 -5.24 22.81 -18.07
CA SER A 603 -5.01 22.44 -16.69
C SER A 603 -5.24 20.96 -16.46
N ARG A 604 -4.44 20.32 -15.57
CA ARG A 604 -4.45 18.88 -15.35
C ARG A 604 -4.14 18.52 -13.90
N ILE A 605 -4.74 17.44 -13.41
CA ILE A 605 -4.42 16.86 -12.09
C ILE A 605 -2.98 16.32 -12.15
N VAL A 606 -2.16 16.66 -11.14
CA VAL A 606 -0.76 16.23 -11.03
C VAL A 606 -0.44 15.46 -9.76
N LEU A 607 -1.28 15.58 -8.72
CA LEU A 607 -1.08 14.86 -7.46
C LEU A 607 -2.38 14.72 -6.68
N GLN A 608 -2.51 13.61 -5.96
CA GLN A 608 -3.48 13.39 -4.90
C GLN A 608 -2.77 12.93 -3.63
N VAL A 609 -3.01 13.61 -2.49
CA VAL A 609 -2.42 13.28 -1.19
C VAL A 609 -3.50 13.33 -0.12
N HIS A 610 -3.85 12.17 0.45
CA HIS A 610 -4.88 12.03 1.50
C HIS A 610 -6.24 12.64 1.09
N ASP A 611 -6.54 13.84 1.55
CA ASP A 611 -7.74 14.66 1.30
C ASP A 611 -7.47 15.91 0.43
N GLU A 612 -6.31 15.97 -0.19
CA GLU A 612 -5.76 17.07 -0.99
C GLU A 612 -5.66 16.67 -2.47
N LEU A 613 -6.05 17.57 -3.36
CA LEU A 613 -5.97 17.41 -4.82
C LEU A 613 -5.28 18.62 -5.46
N LEU A 614 -4.16 18.36 -6.16
CA LEU A 614 -3.38 19.39 -6.84
C LEU A 614 -3.60 19.36 -8.35
N VAL A 615 -3.82 20.54 -8.91
CA VAL A 615 -3.96 20.76 -10.34
C VAL A 615 -2.91 21.76 -10.83
N GLU A 616 -2.07 21.34 -11.80
CA GLU A 616 -1.20 22.26 -12.53
C GLU A 616 -2.07 23.04 -13.52
N THR A 617 -2.25 24.32 -13.25
CA THR A 617 -3.27 25.19 -13.82
C THR A 617 -2.67 26.28 -14.67
N HIS A 618 -3.09 26.41 -15.93
CA HIS A 618 -2.68 27.55 -16.77
C HIS A 618 -3.16 28.87 -16.16
N ARG A 619 -2.33 29.90 -16.14
CA ARG A 619 -2.64 31.16 -15.44
C ARG A 619 -3.96 31.80 -15.86
N ASP A 620 -4.31 31.71 -17.16
CA ASP A 620 -5.59 32.25 -17.67
C ASP A 620 -6.82 31.44 -17.22
N GLU A 621 -6.62 30.22 -16.72
CA GLU A 621 -7.68 29.29 -16.29
C GLU A 621 -7.82 29.23 -14.75
N THR A 622 -6.99 29.97 -14.00
CA THR A 622 -6.86 29.83 -12.53
C THR A 622 -8.21 30.00 -11.81
N GLU A 623 -8.93 31.05 -12.06
CA GLU A 623 -10.24 31.30 -11.41
C GLU A 623 -11.24 30.18 -11.73
N GLN A 624 -11.28 29.74 -12.98
CA GLN A 624 -12.17 28.67 -13.44
C GLN A 624 -11.81 27.34 -12.77
N VAL A 625 -10.54 26.99 -12.67
CA VAL A 625 -10.08 25.75 -12.04
C VAL A 625 -10.32 25.75 -10.54
N VAL A 626 -10.07 26.86 -9.84
CA VAL A 626 -10.44 27.03 -8.42
C VAL A 626 -11.93 26.78 -8.22
N GLN A 627 -12.78 27.34 -9.09
CA GLN A 627 -14.23 27.14 -9.02
C GLN A 627 -14.61 25.67 -9.27
N ILE A 628 -14.02 25.02 -10.28
CA ILE A 628 -14.26 23.60 -10.60
C ILE A 628 -13.87 22.72 -9.40
N LEU A 629 -12.65 22.89 -8.86
CA LEU A 629 -12.17 22.13 -7.71
C LEU A 629 -13.11 22.30 -6.51
N THR A 630 -13.38 23.55 -6.14
CA THR A 630 -14.24 23.84 -4.98
C THR A 630 -15.64 23.27 -5.16
N ASP A 631 -16.24 23.43 -6.34
CA ASP A 631 -17.62 22.97 -6.62
C ASP A 631 -17.68 21.43 -6.65
N ARG A 632 -16.80 20.77 -7.42
CA ARG A 632 -16.83 19.31 -7.57
C ARG A 632 -16.47 18.57 -6.31
N MET A 633 -15.51 19.07 -5.55
CA MET A 633 -15.18 18.48 -4.26
C MET A 633 -16.29 18.68 -3.23
N LYS A 634 -16.88 19.88 -3.12
CA LYS A 634 -18.01 20.13 -2.21
C LYS A 634 -19.23 19.27 -2.50
N HIS A 635 -19.50 18.98 -3.77
CA HIS A 635 -20.69 18.22 -4.19
C HIS A 635 -20.37 16.74 -4.54
N ALA A 636 -19.20 16.24 -4.17
CA ALA A 636 -18.82 14.84 -4.43
C ALA A 636 -19.69 13.82 -3.68
N ALA A 637 -20.34 14.23 -2.59
CA ALA A 637 -21.26 13.40 -1.82
C ALA A 637 -22.40 14.22 -1.22
N ASP A 638 -23.57 13.58 -1.08
CA ASP A 638 -24.73 14.15 -0.37
C ASP A 638 -24.71 13.71 1.10
N LEU A 639 -24.14 14.54 1.96
CA LEU A 639 -24.07 14.30 3.39
C LEU A 639 -25.05 15.21 4.16
N LYS A 640 -25.36 14.84 5.40
CA LYS A 640 -26.17 15.67 6.33
C LYS A 640 -25.47 16.97 6.74
N VAL A 641 -24.17 17.06 6.47
CA VAL A 641 -23.31 18.22 6.69
C VAL A 641 -22.62 18.56 5.37
N SER A 642 -22.41 19.86 5.10
CA SER A 642 -21.70 20.28 3.89
C SER A 642 -20.25 19.78 3.94
N LEU A 643 -19.70 19.40 2.78
CA LEU A 643 -18.25 19.26 2.62
C LEU A 643 -17.67 20.65 2.40
N GLU A 644 -16.63 20.99 3.16
CA GLU A 644 -15.92 22.26 3.00
C GLU A 644 -14.55 22.01 2.39
N VAL A 645 -14.19 22.87 1.45
CA VAL A 645 -12.97 22.78 0.66
C VAL A 645 -12.28 24.14 0.70
N GLU A 646 -11.01 24.12 1.08
CA GLU A 646 -10.12 25.27 1.01
C GLU A 646 -9.26 25.12 -0.23
N ALA A 647 -9.18 26.17 -1.06
CA ALA A 647 -8.40 26.17 -2.27
C ALA A 647 -7.40 27.32 -2.26
N HIS A 648 -6.13 27.03 -2.50
CA HIS A 648 -5.03 27.97 -2.52
C HIS A 648 -4.25 27.87 -3.84
N THR A 649 -3.49 28.92 -4.17
CA THR A 649 -2.69 28.96 -5.39
C THR A 649 -1.26 29.35 -5.07
N GLY A 650 -0.30 28.74 -5.77
CA GLY A 650 1.11 29.04 -5.59
C GLY A 650 1.95 28.62 -6.80
N ASP A 651 3.19 29.11 -6.87
CA ASP A 651 4.13 28.71 -7.91
C ASP A 651 4.80 27.35 -7.61
N ASN A 652 4.70 26.87 -6.38
CA ASN A 652 5.17 25.56 -5.92
C ASN A 652 4.19 24.95 -4.91
N TRP A 653 4.38 23.68 -4.59
CA TRP A 653 3.45 22.93 -3.73
C TRP A 653 3.38 23.49 -2.29
N LEU A 654 4.45 24.08 -1.75
CA LEU A 654 4.39 24.69 -0.42
C LEU A 654 3.54 25.95 -0.41
N ASP A 655 3.73 26.82 -1.41
CA ASP A 655 3.05 28.11 -1.49
C ASP A 655 1.57 27.97 -1.87
N ALA A 656 1.20 26.84 -2.52
CA ALA A 656 -0.17 26.49 -2.86
C ALA A 656 -0.96 25.92 -1.67
N LYS A 657 -0.34 25.76 -0.48
CA LYS A 657 -0.99 25.15 0.70
C LYS A 657 -1.28 26.14 1.82
#